data_33d75840ebf16e41feece646d202d31e
#
_entry.id   33d75840ebf16e41feece646d202d31e
#
_cell.length_a   1.000
_cell.length_b   1.000
_cell.length_c   1.000
_cell.angle_alpha   90.00
_cell.angle_beta   90.00
_cell.angle_gamma   90.00
#
_symmetry.space_group_name_H-M   'P 1'
#
loop_
_entity.id
_entity.type
_entity.pdbx_description
1 polymer ?
#
loop_
_entity_poly.entity_id
_entity_poly.type
_entity_poly.pdbx_seq_one_letter_code
_entity_poly.pdbx_strand_id
1 'polypeptide(L)'
;MKLLTSLTLAFILALSSVTSITHAASLTEEQAQLQDFFKGAKYKLFTVNPSGTAVAFIEPKLRTYDLIIYDLVNMKADEPITFQRAQQQVTHRNGIKSWENHFNKIYEMKWLSDNFLSLRQHSNDRFHRYVLVEFADRTAKGNPPFRLSFIKQNGYWVDTLPNQPTKAIYASFEPNEEYDYHVDLFKLDMSQKITRSDFRKKLRLNKSGPKLHEWIFDAKGWRLAGTREVGQVTELFARTGSKPRKYRYKKVFTTNVNDHLSVVGGNEEGTELLVLTNHNSDKIKLKRFNIEQMSFTDTVFEHDAYDLTGAITHPETKDVLGVSFLEKGMTKQVYFSDDYSKLASRLKSTNDIDGVYAIGMDASGDNMIFVADDSANPGKTFYYNRQKDAFVPLVELYPWLNEKNLAKTKLLQLETEDGVTLEAFLTIPDVENPPLVVIPHGGPIGISDSRHYSGNIQVLVDAGYATLQVNYRGSYGYGKAFLKQGMQQWGRLIEDDIELALQHTKDSYPINKEKVCIIGGSYGGYSALYSVIRSPELYECAASFAGVTDLALRFQRSDLQDDDTVRALTDIMGDPTTQQEQLFSYSPLYQYKKITKPVFIAHGTDDTVVDIEHAYRLHFAMKDSGIEHEWMVLDDVGHGFHYTANAAVYYHALIKFLDKHLKQSAVVANTN
;
A
#
# COMPACT_ATOMS: atom_id res chain seq x y z
N MET A 1 24.88 -69.01 -14.80
CA MET A 1 25.71 -69.70 -13.77
C MET A 1 26.68 -68.68 -13.22
N LYS A 2 26.47 -68.28 -11.94
CA LYS A 2 27.43 -67.75 -10.94
C LYS A 2 28.34 -66.57 -11.36
N LEU A 3 28.62 -65.51 -10.64
CA LEU A 3 28.42 -65.19 -9.21
C LEU A 3 28.63 -63.66 -9.07
N LEU A 4 27.86 -63.06 -8.17
CA LEU A 4 28.05 -61.86 -7.37
C LEU A 4 29.48 -61.55 -6.97
N THR A 5 29.85 -60.27 -6.93
CA THR A 5 30.46 -59.67 -5.72
C THR A 5 30.20 -58.16 -5.67
N SER A 6 29.73 -57.74 -4.54
CA SER A 6 29.38 -56.42 -4.06
C SER A 6 30.57 -55.49 -3.95
N LEU A 7 30.40 -54.24 -4.38
CA LEU A 7 31.20 -53.12 -3.87
C LEU A 7 30.24 -52.01 -3.41
N THR A 8 30.11 -51.94 -2.09
CA THR A 8 29.44 -50.85 -1.39
C THR A 8 30.34 -49.60 -1.47
N LEU A 9 29.96 -48.66 -2.32
CA LEU A 9 30.55 -47.31 -2.29
C LEU A 9 29.63 -46.44 -1.44
N ALA A 10 30.09 -46.13 -0.24
CA ALA A 10 29.46 -45.15 0.63
C ALA A 10 29.64 -43.77 0.06
N PHE A 11 28.60 -43.26 -0.59
CA PHE A 11 28.49 -41.84 -0.93
C PHE A 11 28.03 -41.09 0.33
N ILE A 12 28.94 -40.42 0.99
CA ILE A 12 28.62 -39.40 2.00
C ILE A 12 28.07 -38.19 1.22
N LEU A 13 26.75 -38.15 1.04
CA LEU A 13 26.04 -36.97 0.66
C LEU A 13 26.07 -36.01 1.86
N ALA A 14 26.92 -35.00 1.80
CA ALA A 14 26.75 -33.79 2.57
C ALA A 14 25.45 -33.12 2.09
N LEU A 15 24.35 -33.46 2.75
CA LEU A 15 23.09 -32.70 2.62
C LEU A 15 23.36 -31.32 3.21
N SER A 16 23.65 -30.33 2.33
CA SER A 16 23.33 -28.95 2.64
C SER A 16 21.82 -28.90 2.86
N SER A 17 21.41 -28.67 4.09
CA SER A 17 20.02 -28.64 4.51
C SER A 17 19.26 -27.56 3.78
N VAL A 18 18.52 -27.93 2.74
CA VAL A 18 17.41 -27.16 2.24
C VAL A 18 16.33 -27.24 3.30
N THR A 19 16.24 -26.24 4.14
CA THR A 19 15.13 -26.11 5.08
C THR A 19 13.92 -25.52 4.33
N SER A 20 13.14 -26.41 3.70
CA SER A 20 11.76 -26.05 3.33
C SER A 20 10.93 -26.02 4.62
N ILE A 21 10.51 -24.85 5.03
CA ILE A 21 9.65 -24.66 6.20
C ILE A 21 8.20 -24.78 5.74
N THR A 22 7.60 -25.94 5.99
CA THR A 22 6.16 -26.14 5.75
C THR A 22 5.34 -25.46 6.85
N HIS A 23 4.18 -24.96 6.50
CA HIS A 23 3.23 -24.14 7.31
C HIS A 23 2.67 -24.84 8.58
N ALA A 24 3.16 -26.01 8.97
CA ALA A 24 2.70 -26.78 10.12
C ALA A 24 3.71 -26.83 11.29
N ALA A 25 4.91 -26.25 11.15
CA ALA A 25 5.84 -26.16 12.27
C ALA A 25 5.39 -25.02 13.20
N SER A 26 5.28 -25.32 14.50
CA SER A 26 5.09 -24.27 15.50
C SER A 26 6.29 -23.34 15.47
N LEU A 27 6.02 -22.01 15.46
CA LEU A 27 7.09 -21.01 15.57
C LEU A 27 7.92 -21.25 16.84
N THR A 28 9.20 -20.96 16.76
CA THR A 28 10.03 -20.85 17.96
C THR A 28 9.56 -19.65 18.79
N GLU A 29 9.93 -19.61 20.07
CA GLU A 29 9.59 -18.49 20.95
C GLU A 29 10.12 -17.15 20.38
N GLU A 30 11.35 -17.13 19.88
CA GLU A 30 11.96 -15.96 19.25
C GLU A 30 11.18 -15.51 18.00
N GLN A 31 10.78 -16.46 17.13
CA GLN A 31 9.95 -16.13 15.96
C GLN A 31 8.56 -15.60 16.36
N ALA A 32 7.96 -16.16 17.40
CA ALA A 32 6.65 -15.73 17.89
C ALA A 32 6.70 -14.28 18.41
N GLN A 33 7.78 -13.87 19.07
CA GLN A 33 7.98 -12.50 19.55
C GLN A 33 8.10 -11.48 18.40
N LEU A 34 8.65 -11.90 17.24
CA LEU A 34 8.76 -11.03 16.07
C LEU A 34 7.42 -10.81 15.35
N GLN A 35 6.45 -11.71 15.51
CA GLN A 35 5.14 -11.57 14.86
C GLN A 35 4.43 -10.26 15.18
N ASP A 36 4.68 -9.71 16.36
CA ASP A 36 4.01 -8.50 16.82
C ASP A 36 4.27 -7.31 15.89
N PHE A 37 5.45 -7.20 15.30
CA PHE A 37 5.79 -6.15 14.34
C PHE A 37 4.99 -6.23 13.05
N PHE A 38 4.57 -7.43 12.65
CA PHE A 38 3.89 -7.70 11.37
C PHE A 38 2.38 -7.83 11.49
N LYS A 39 1.83 -7.83 12.71
CA LYS A 39 0.38 -7.79 12.90
C LYS A 39 -0.17 -6.49 12.33
N GLY A 40 -1.21 -6.61 11.52
CA GLY A 40 -1.94 -5.41 11.10
C GLY A 40 -2.64 -4.76 12.29
N ALA A 41 -3.02 -3.48 12.13
CA ALA A 41 -3.72 -2.75 13.18
C ALA A 41 -4.89 -3.56 13.77
N LYS A 42 -5.03 -3.49 15.11
CA LYS A 42 -6.12 -4.15 15.86
C LYS A 42 -7.49 -3.72 15.36
N TYR A 43 -7.61 -2.43 15.06
CA TYR A 43 -8.84 -1.83 14.56
C TYR A 43 -8.60 -1.16 13.22
N LYS A 44 -9.58 -1.26 12.29
CA LYS A 44 -9.47 -0.75 10.91
C LYS A 44 -10.80 -0.18 10.45
N LEU A 45 -10.76 0.57 9.35
CA LEU A 45 -11.91 1.04 8.59
C LEU A 45 -12.87 1.90 9.42
N PHE A 46 -12.33 2.90 10.09
CA PHE A 46 -13.12 3.84 10.87
C PHE A 46 -14.04 4.67 9.99
N THR A 47 -15.30 4.78 10.39
CA THR A 47 -16.28 5.65 9.72
C THR A 47 -17.29 6.18 10.72
N VAL A 48 -17.60 7.46 10.64
CA VAL A 48 -18.64 8.10 11.48
C VAL A 48 -19.96 8.11 10.71
N ASN A 49 -21.06 7.90 11.42
CA ASN A 49 -22.39 7.96 10.80
C ASN A 49 -22.79 9.43 10.47
N PRO A 50 -23.76 9.66 9.56
CA PRO A 50 -24.13 11.00 9.14
C PRO A 50 -24.51 11.95 10.26
N SER A 51 -25.18 11.47 11.30
CA SER A 51 -25.58 12.30 12.45
C SER A 51 -24.46 12.58 13.46
N GLY A 52 -23.27 12.01 13.29
CA GLY A 52 -22.15 12.17 14.23
C GLY A 52 -22.35 11.52 15.59
N THR A 53 -23.27 10.56 15.70
CA THR A 53 -23.64 9.91 16.97
C THR A 53 -22.96 8.55 17.19
N ALA A 54 -22.36 7.99 16.15
CA ALA A 54 -21.67 6.69 16.22
C ALA A 54 -20.46 6.60 15.29
N VAL A 55 -19.42 5.91 15.76
CA VAL A 55 -18.28 5.48 14.94
C VAL A 55 -18.33 3.97 14.79
N ALA A 56 -18.21 3.49 13.56
CA ALA A 56 -18.05 2.07 13.26
C ALA A 56 -16.59 1.77 12.92
N PHE A 57 -16.08 0.64 13.38
CA PHE A 57 -14.77 0.11 13.02
C PHE A 57 -14.74 -1.42 13.13
N ILE A 58 -13.76 -2.05 12.51
CA ILE A 58 -13.59 -3.50 12.45
C ILE A 58 -12.41 -3.94 13.31
N GLU A 59 -12.61 -4.96 14.13
CA GLU A 59 -11.55 -5.75 14.76
C GLU A 59 -11.37 -7.07 13.98
N PRO A 60 -10.31 -7.23 13.18
CA PRO A 60 -10.01 -8.49 12.51
C PRO A 60 -9.49 -9.51 13.52
N LYS A 61 -10.11 -10.71 13.56
CA LYS A 61 -9.67 -11.87 14.36
C LYS A 61 -9.27 -13.01 13.45
N LEU A 62 -8.65 -14.04 13.98
CA LEU A 62 -8.15 -15.18 13.18
C LEU A 62 -9.24 -15.80 12.28
N ARG A 63 -10.46 -16.00 12.81
CA ARG A 63 -11.56 -16.67 12.10
C ARG A 63 -12.80 -15.81 11.91
N THR A 64 -12.78 -14.60 12.41
CA THR A 64 -13.96 -13.71 12.42
C THR A 64 -13.54 -12.27 12.19
N TYR A 65 -14.54 -11.43 11.94
CA TYR A 65 -14.44 -9.98 12.09
C TYR A 65 -15.50 -9.54 13.07
N ASP A 66 -15.13 -8.70 13.99
CA ASP A 66 -16.07 -8.02 14.85
C ASP A 66 -16.26 -6.60 14.33
N LEU A 67 -17.50 -6.29 13.94
CA LEU A 67 -17.94 -4.92 13.69
C LEU A 67 -18.31 -4.32 15.04
N ILE A 68 -17.62 -3.27 15.40
CA ILE A 68 -17.82 -2.53 16.64
C ILE A 68 -18.48 -1.21 16.28
N ILE A 69 -19.58 -0.92 16.95
CA ILE A 69 -20.25 0.38 16.90
C ILE A 69 -20.00 1.09 18.22
N TYR A 70 -19.30 2.19 18.17
CA TYR A 70 -19.03 3.01 19.34
C TYR A 70 -20.06 4.15 19.39
N ASP A 71 -20.90 4.14 20.42
CA ASP A 71 -21.89 5.18 20.68
C ASP A 71 -21.18 6.41 21.27
N LEU A 72 -21.15 7.50 20.51
CA LEU A 72 -20.49 8.75 20.88
C LEU A 72 -21.30 9.59 21.86
N VAL A 73 -22.60 9.31 22.00
CA VAL A 73 -23.47 9.99 22.97
C VAL A 73 -23.24 9.43 24.37
N ASN A 74 -23.24 8.10 24.49
CA ASN A 74 -23.04 7.39 25.75
C ASN A 74 -21.57 7.02 26.04
N MET A 75 -20.66 7.30 25.11
CA MET A 75 -19.21 7.05 25.21
C MET A 75 -18.88 5.58 25.53
N LYS A 76 -19.51 4.65 24.81
CA LYS A 76 -19.30 3.21 24.99
C LYS A 76 -19.48 2.45 23.68
N ALA A 77 -18.81 1.31 23.57
CA ALA A 77 -19.04 0.37 22.49
C ALA A 77 -20.32 -0.47 22.74
N ASP A 78 -21.06 -0.72 21.68
CA ASP A 78 -22.12 -1.73 21.68
C ASP A 78 -21.51 -3.15 21.65
N GLU A 79 -22.34 -4.17 21.91
CA GLU A 79 -21.89 -5.57 21.70
C GLU A 79 -21.47 -5.78 20.24
N PRO A 80 -20.32 -6.41 20.00
CA PRO A 80 -19.81 -6.59 18.65
C PRO A 80 -20.71 -7.47 17.78
N ILE A 81 -20.87 -7.09 16.52
CA ILE A 81 -21.51 -7.93 15.50
C ILE A 81 -20.42 -8.79 14.84
N THR A 82 -20.42 -10.08 15.16
CA THR A 82 -19.39 -11.00 14.69
C THR A 82 -19.74 -11.62 13.34
N PHE A 83 -18.87 -11.46 12.37
CA PHE A 83 -18.92 -12.10 11.05
C PHE A 83 -17.92 -13.25 10.96
N GLN A 84 -18.38 -14.43 10.53
CA GLN A 84 -17.49 -15.57 10.26
C GLN A 84 -16.68 -15.34 8.98
N ARG A 85 -15.39 -15.63 9.02
CA ARG A 85 -14.59 -15.75 7.80
C ARG A 85 -14.96 -17.07 7.10
N ALA A 86 -15.14 -17.04 5.79
CA ALA A 86 -15.26 -18.27 5.02
C ALA A 86 -13.94 -19.04 5.10
N GLN A 87 -14.05 -20.34 5.34
CA GLN A 87 -12.91 -21.26 5.27
C GLN A 87 -13.01 -22.07 3.97
N GLN A 88 -11.91 -22.16 3.24
CA GLN A 88 -11.79 -23.01 2.07
C GLN A 88 -10.70 -24.06 2.31
N GLN A 89 -10.97 -25.29 1.92
CA GLN A 89 -9.94 -26.31 1.93
C GLN A 89 -9.08 -26.13 0.67
N VAL A 90 -7.80 -25.84 0.88
CA VAL A 90 -6.81 -25.71 -0.19
C VAL A 90 -5.94 -26.94 -0.20
N THR A 91 -5.71 -27.48 -1.39
CA THR A 91 -4.75 -28.56 -1.59
C THR A 91 -3.47 -27.97 -2.16
N HIS A 92 -2.40 -27.98 -1.36
CA HIS A 92 -1.09 -27.48 -1.78
C HIS A 92 -0.43 -28.39 -2.83
N ARG A 93 0.58 -27.88 -3.53
CA ARG A 93 1.31 -28.65 -4.56
C ARG A 93 1.93 -29.95 -4.05
N ASN A 94 2.25 -30.01 -2.77
CA ASN A 94 2.76 -31.22 -2.08
C ASN A 94 1.65 -32.21 -1.68
N GLY A 95 0.39 -31.98 -2.06
CA GLY A 95 -0.77 -32.80 -1.75
C GLY A 95 -1.34 -32.65 -0.33
N ILE A 96 -0.74 -31.80 0.51
CA ILE A 96 -1.26 -31.49 1.84
C ILE A 96 -2.49 -30.60 1.69
N LYS A 97 -3.54 -30.91 2.45
CA LYS A 97 -4.75 -30.11 2.52
C LYS A 97 -4.73 -29.30 3.80
N SER A 98 -4.84 -27.99 3.68
CA SER A 98 -5.05 -27.09 4.81
C SER A 98 -6.41 -26.40 4.70
N TRP A 99 -6.93 -25.96 5.84
CA TRP A 99 -8.06 -25.03 5.87
C TRP A 99 -7.50 -23.63 5.91
N GLU A 100 -7.54 -22.94 4.79
CA GLU A 100 -7.14 -21.56 4.73
C GLU A 100 -8.34 -20.65 4.99
N ASN A 101 -8.08 -19.54 5.70
CA ASN A 101 -9.05 -18.48 5.84
C ASN A 101 -9.07 -17.69 4.53
N HIS A 102 -9.66 -18.28 3.46
CA HIS A 102 -9.86 -17.55 2.22
C HIS A 102 -10.81 -16.39 2.44
N PHE A 103 -10.25 -15.24 2.51
CA PHE A 103 -10.70 -13.94 2.03
C PHE A 103 -12.20 -13.62 2.11
N ASN A 104 -12.67 -13.38 3.31
CA ASN A 104 -13.66 -12.35 3.49
C ASN A 104 -12.97 -11.12 4.11
N LYS A 105 -11.88 -10.65 3.48
CA LYS A 105 -11.23 -9.43 3.93
C LYS A 105 -12.19 -8.27 3.67
N ILE A 106 -12.54 -7.54 4.72
CA ILE A 106 -13.32 -6.31 4.59
C ILE A 106 -12.35 -5.21 4.16
N TYR A 107 -12.62 -4.57 3.02
CA TYR A 107 -11.77 -3.52 2.44
C TYR A 107 -12.30 -2.13 2.63
N GLU A 108 -13.62 -2.02 2.73
CA GLU A 108 -14.31 -0.76 2.77
C GLU A 108 -15.50 -0.87 3.72
N MET A 109 -15.71 0.18 4.46
CA MET A 109 -16.86 0.35 5.31
C MET A 109 -17.37 1.77 5.14
N LYS A 110 -18.68 1.92 4.89
CA LYS A 110 -19.30 3.21 4.64
C LYS A 110 -20.69 3.27 5.19
N TRP A 111 -21.00 4.28 5.99
CA TRP A 111 -22.36 4.62 6.31
C TRP A 111 -23.06 5.18 5.08
N LEU A 112 -24.21 4.59 4.75
CA LEU A 112 -25.09 5.06 3.67
C LEU A 112 -26.19 5.96 4.21
N SER A 113 -26.56 5.79 5.47
CA SER A 113 -27.36 6.67 6.31
C SER A 113 -27.15 6.25 7.79
N ASP A 114 -27.79 6.89 8.74
CA ASP A 114 -27.68 6.51 10.16
C ASP A 114 -28.12 5.08 10.46
N ASN A 115 -29.01 4.53 9.62
CA ASN A 115 -29.56 3.18 9.79
C ASN A 115 -28.91 2.13 8.89
N PHE A 116 -28.08 2.50 7.92
CA PHE A 116 -27.50 1.57 6.96
C PHE A 116 -25.97 1.71 6.86
N LEU A 117 -25.29 0.65 7.25
CA LEU A 117 -23.83 0.51 7.10
C LEU A 117 -23.50 -0.54 6.05
N SER A 118 -22.66 -0.22 5.10
CA SER A 118 -22.19 -1.12 4.07
C SER A 118 -20.77 -1.58 4.34
N LEU A 119 -20.53 -2.90 4.22
CA LEU A 119 -19.21 -3.54 4.30
C LEU A 119 -18.92 -4.19 2.96
N ARG A 120 -17.78 -3.84 2.34
CA ARG A 120 -17.29 -4.49 1.13
C ARG A 120 -16.40 -5.66 1.50
N GLN A 121 -16.77 -6.85 1.06
CA GLN A 121 -16.00 -8.07 1.25
C GLN A 121 -15.44 -8.56 -0.08
N HIS A 122 -14.23 -9.08 -0.06
CA HIS A 122 -13.69 -9.89 -1.17
C HIS A 122 -14.10 -11.36 -0.96
N SER A 123 -14.72 -11.95 -1.93
CA SER A 123 -15.00 -13.37 -1.94
C SER A 123 -14.41 -13.98 -3.20
N ASN A 124 -13.31 -14.73 -3.07
CA ASN A 124 -12.61 -15.41 -4.16
C ASN A 124 -12.28 -14.55 -5.39
N ASP A 125 -11.07 -14.48 -5.76
CA ASP A 125 -10.33 -13.88 -6.89
C ASP A 125 -11.02 -12.96 -7.92
N ARG A 126 -12.34 -12.90 -7.98
CA ARG A 126 -13.07 -12.10 -9.00
C ARG A 126 -14.34 -11.40 -8.52
N PHE A 127 -14.79 -11.59 -7.27
CA PHE A 127 -16.09 -11.06 -6.85
C PHE A 127 -16.03 -10.25 -5.56
N HIS A 128 -16.43 -9.00 -5.64
CA HIS A 128 -16.71 -8.18 -4.46
C HIS A 128 -18.17 -8.36 -4.04
N ARG A 129 -18.39 -8.65 -2.76
CA ARG A 129 -19.72 -8.72 -2.17
C ARG A 129 -19.89 -7.61 -1.16
N TYR A 130 -21.07 -7.05 -1.11
CA TYR A 130 -21.42 -6.12 -0.04
C TYR A 130 -22.32 -6.81 0.97
N VAL A 131 -22.01 -6.57 2.25
CA VAL A 131 -22.92 -6.83 3.36
C VAL A 131 -23.50 -5.48 3.76
N LEU A 132 -24.82 -5.39 3.71
CA LEU A 132 -25.56 -4.25 4.22
C LEU A 132 -26.07 -4.59 5.60
N VAL A 133 -25.65 -3.82 6.61
CA VAL A 133 -26.13 -3.92 7.99
C VAL A 133 -27.17 -2.84 8.17
N GLU A 134 -28.41 -3.24 8.43
CA GLU A 134 -29.51 -2.36 8.77
C GLU A 134 -29.69 -2.37 10.29
N PHE A 135 -29.64 -1.20 10.91
CA PHE A 135 -29.92 -1.00 12.32
C PHE A 135 -31.37 -0.55 12.48
N ALA A 136 -32.10 -1.16 13.41
CA ALA A 136 -33.39 -0.65 13.84
C ALA A 136 -33.21 0.68 14.60
N ASP A 137 -34.29 1.41 14.83
CA ASP A 137 -34.26 2.68 15.54
C ASP A 137 -33.45 2.58 16.85
N ARG A 138 -32.30 3.28 16.88
CA ARG A 138 -31.33 3.25 17.99
C ARG A 138 -31.86 3.93 19.26
N THR A 139 -33.00 4.58 19.20
CA THR A 139 -33.66 5.18 20.38
C THR A 139 -34.34 4.15 21.26
N ALA A 140 -34.54 2.92 20.78
CA ALA A 140 -35.10 1.82 21.57
C ALA A 140 -34.08 1.32 22.62
N LYS A 141 -34.51 1.14 23.87
CA LYS A 141 -33.66 0.57 24.94
C LYS A 141 -33.28 -0.89 24.62
N GLY A 142 -31.99 -1.13 24.52
CA GLY A 142 -31.39 -2.45 24.24
C GLY A 142 -30.50 -2.40 22.98
N ASN A 143 -29.65 -3.44 22.76
CA ASN A 143 -28.92 -3.57 21.51
C ASN A 143 -29.90 -3.59 20.36
N PRO A 144 -29.86 -2.66 19.42
CA PRO A 144 -30.84 -2.62 18.34
C PRO A 144 -30.72 -3.91 17.53
N PRO A 145 -31.82 -4.58 17.21
CA PRO A 145 -31.80 -5.70 16.31
C PRO A 145 -31.24 -5.19 14.97
N PHE A 146 -30.25 -5.89 14.44
CA PHE A 146 -29.71 -5.60 13.12
C PHE A 146 -30.18 -6.65 12.13
N ARG A 147 -30.33 -6.25 10.87
CA ARG A 147 -30.61 -7.15 9.76
C ARG A 147 -29.44 -7.13 8.78
N LEU A 148 -29.01 -8.31 8.32
CA LEU A 148 -28.00 -8.45 7.30
C LEU A 148 -28.63 -8.75 5.95
N SER A 149 -28.20 -8.00 4.92
CA SER A 149 -28.55 -8.24 3.53
C SER A 149 -27.27 -8.33 2.70
N PHE A 150 -27.28 -9.16 1.65
CA PHE A 150 -26.12 -9.39 0.81
C PHE A 150 -26.37 -8.92 -0.62
N ILE A 151 -25.50 -8.08 -1.14
CA ILE A 151 -25.49 -7.67 -2.55
C ILE A 151 -24.47 -8.54 -3.26
N LYS A 152 -24.93 -9.41 -4.17
CA LYS A 152 -24.09 -10.36 -4.91
C LYS A 152 -23.57 -9.81 -6.24
N GLN A 153 -24.01 -8.61 -6.61
CA GLN A 153 -23.59 -7.93 -7.84
C GLN A 153 -22.25 -7.22 -7.62
N ASN A 154 -21.32 -7.39 -8.53
CA ASN A 154 -20.07 -6.63 -8.49
C ASN A 154 -20.34 -5.14 -8.66
N GLY A 155 -19.59 -4.33 -7.92
CA GLY A 155 -19.75 -2.88 -7.98
C GLY A 155 -19.27 -2.17 -6.72
N TYR A 156 -19.72 -0.93 -6.56
CA TYR A 156 -19.42 -0.11 -5.38
C TYR A 156 -20.48 0.99 -5.18
N TRP A 157 -20.59 1.49 -3.95
CA TRP A 157 -21.47 2.60 -3.65
C TRP A 157 -20.82 3.92 -4.09
N VAL A 158 -21.48 4.61 -5.01
CA VAL A 158 -20.99 5.87 -5.56
C VAL A 158 -21.42 7.03 -4.70
N ASP A 159 -22.73 7.10 -4.38
CA ASP A 159 -23.28 8.24 -3.67
C ASP A 159 -24.39 7.82 -2.71
N THR A 160 -24.46 8.54 -1.61
CA THR A 160 -25.59 8.54 -0.68
C THR A 160 -26.56 9.62 -1.11
N LEU A 161 -27.84 9.42 -0.85
CA LEU A 161 -28.88 10.39 -1.18
C LEU A 161 -29.42 10.97 0.14
N PRO A 162 -28.85 12.05 0.69
CA PRO A 162 -29.19 12.55 2.03
C PRO A 162 -30.69 12.78 2.23
N ASN A 163 -31.37 13.29 1.21
CA ASN A 163 -32.82 13.50 1.22
C ASN A 163 -33.66 12.23 1.01
N GLN A 164 -33.03 11.08 0.84
CA GLN A 164 -33.65 9.76 0.65
C GLN A 164 -32.87 8.72 1.46
N PRO A 165 -32.96 8.71 2.79
CA PRO A 165 -32.02 7.96 3.67
C PRO A 165 -32.13 6.44 3.53
N THR A 166 -33.15 5.91 2.86
CA THR A 166 -33.24 4.48 2.50
C THR A 166 -32.67 4.17 1.13
N LYS A 167 -32.18 5.15 0.38
CA LYS A 167 -31.72 4.95 -1.01
C LYS A 167 -30.28 5.44 -1.22
N ALA A 168 -29.57 4.70 -2.05
CA ALA A 168 -28.21 5.07 -2.48
C ALA A 168 -27.97 4.70 -3.95
N ILE A 169 -26.95 5.31 -4.54
CA ILE A 169 -26.52 5.02 -5.92
C ILE A 169 -25.41 3.96 -5.87
N TYR A 170 -25.65 2.87 -6.58
CA TYR A 170 -24.73 1.75 -6.75
C TYR A 170 -24.23 1.69 -8.19
N ALA A 171 -22.92 1.66 -8.38
CA ALA A 171 -22.28 1.39 -9.65
C ALA A 171 -22.02 -0.11 -9.75
N SER A 172 -22.60 -0.76 -10.75
CA SER A 172 -22.42 -2.17 -11.04
C SER A 172 -21.60 -2.34 -12.30
N PHE A 173 -20.69 -3.31 -12.29
CA PHE A 173 -19.91 -3.71 -13.46
C PHE A 173 -19.87 -5.23 -13.59
N GLU A 174 -19.70 -5.70 -14.82
CA GLU A 174 -19.37 -7.09 -15.13
C GLU A 174 -17.90 -7.11 -15.57
N PRO A 175 -17.02 -7.80 -14.86
CA PRO A 175 -15.64 -7.96 -15.32
C PRO A 175 -15.65 -8.76 -16.63
N ASN A 176 -15.09 -8.21 -17.67
CA ASN A 176 -14.77 -8.94 -18.87
C ASN A 176 -13.29 -9.35 -18.89
N GLU A 177 -12.91 -10.20 -19.84
CA GLU A 177 -11.55 -10.75 -19.91
C GLU A 177 -10.48 -9.71 -20.29
N GLU A 178 -10.88 -8.50 -20.72
CA GLU A 178 -10.02 -7.47 -21.29
C GLU A 178 -9.81 -6.26 -20.37
N TYR A 179 -10.22 -6.29 -19.10
CA TYR A 179 -10.18 -5.15 -18.16
C TYR A 179 -10.91 -3.87 -18.63
N ASP A 180 -11.58 -3.89 -19.78
CA ASP A 180 -12.44 -2.81 -20.27
C ASP A 180 -13.84 -2.94 -19.67
N TYR A 181 -14.01 -2.42 -18.45
CA TYR A 181 -15.31 -2.40 -17.79
C TYR A 181 -15.87 -0.97 -17.77
N HIS A 182 -17.17 -0.87 -17.96
CA HIS A 182 -17.91 0.35 -17.68
C HIS A 182 -18.93 0.09 -16.58
N VAL A 183 -19.24 1.13 -15.82
CA VAL A 183 -20.19 0.99 -14.72
C VAL A 183 -21.60 1.34 -15.14
N ASP A 184 -22.55 0.51 -14.73
CA ASP A 184 -23.99 0.76 -14.81
C ASP A 184 -24.50 1.25 -13.46
N LEU A 185 -25.18 2.38 -13.45
CA LEU A 185 -25.66 3.05 -12.24
C LEU A 185 -27.09 2.64 -11.91
N PHE A 186 -27.32 2.28 -10.66
CA PHE A 186 -28.63 1.90 -10.13
C PHE A 186 -28.94 2.66 -8.85
N LYS A 187 -30.20 3.11 -8.71
CA LYS A 187 -30.71 3.61 -7.42
C LYS A 187 -31.33 2.43 -6.69
N LEU A 188 -30.71 2.01 -5.60
CA LEU A 188 -31.18 0.89 -4.79
C LEU A 188 -31.91 1.41 -3.55
N ASP A 189 -32.99 0.71 -3.16
CA ASP A 189 -33.71 0.94 -1.90
C ASP A 189 -33.23 -0.08 -0.87
N MET A 190 -32.48 0.40 0.11
CA MET A 190 -31.82 -0.43 1.13
C MET A 190 -32.81 -0.98 2.17
N SER A 191 -33.98 -0.38 2.30
CA SER A 191 -35.04 -0.87 3.19
C SER A 191 -35.71 -2.14 2.66
N GLN A 192 -35.50 -2.47 1.38
CA GLN A 192 -35.99 -3.65 0.73
C GLN A 192 -34.87 -4.68 0.51
N LYS A 193 -35.27 -5.95 0.36
CA LYS A 193 -34.28 -6.98 -0.02
C LYS A 193 -33.78 -6.71 -1.45
N ILE A 194 -32.50 -6.35 -1.56
CA ILE A 194 -31.86 -6.14 -2.85
C ILE A 194 -31.65 -7.49 -3.54
N THR A 195 -32.15 -7.61 -4.77
CA THR A 195 -32.15 -8.85 -5.57
C THR A 195 -31.55 -8.60 -6.95
N ARG A 196 -31.24 -9.67 -7.68
CA ARG A 196 -30.75 -9.57 -9.05
C ARG A 196 -31.72 -8.78 -9.98
N SER A 197 -33.00 -8.73 -9.63
CA SER A 197 -33.99 -7.98 -10.41
C SER A 197 -33.81 -6.46 -10.34
N ASP A 198 -33.15 -5.95 -9.32
CA ASP A 198 -32.91 -4.51 -9.13
C ASP A 198 -31.80 -3.99 -10.05
N PHE A 199 -31.00 -4.91 -10.62
CA PHE A 199 -29.92 -4.62 -11.58
C PHE A 199 -30.33 -4.84 -13.05
N ARG A 200 -31.62 -4.85 -13.36
CA ARG A 200 -32.07 -4.98 -14.75
C ARG A 200 -31.75 -3.74 -15.57
N LYS A 201 -31.36 -3.93 -16.83
CA LYS A 201 -31.05 -2.85 -17.80
C LYS A 201 -32.11 -1.73 -17.84
N LYS A 202 -33.38 -2.06 -17.67
CA LYS A 202 -34.48 -1.08 -17.65
C LYS A 202 -34.46 -0.12 -16.44
N LEU A 203 -33.81 -0.50 -15.34
CA LEU A 203 -33.67 0.32 -14.13
C LEU A 203 -32.40 1.14 -14.07
N ARG A 204 -31.51 0.97 -15.06
CA ARG A 204 -30.24 1.65 -15.15
C ARG A 204 -30.42 3.18 -15.32
N LEU A 205 -29.72 3.96 -14.51
CA LEU A 205 -29.79 5.42 -14.55
C LEU A 205 -29.05 6.04 -15.75
N ASN A 206 -28.01 5.38 -16.25
CA ASN A 206 -27.13 5.87 -17.33
C ASN A 206 -27.41 5.20 -18.69
N LYS A 207 -28.68 4.86 -19.00
CA LYS A 207 -29.09 4.16 -20.23
C LYS A 207 -28.62 4.83 -21.52
N SER A 208 -28.61 6.14 -21.54
CA SER A 208 -28.28 6.99 -22.69
C SER A 208 -27.09 7.90 -22.43
N GLY A 209 -26.04 7.36 -21.88
CA GLY A 209 -24.81 8.10 -21.59
C GLY A 209 -23.59 7.39 -22.15
N PRO A 210 -22.42 8.02 -22.05
CA PRO A 210 -21.16 7.36 -22.37
C PRO A 210 -20.93 6.19 -21.40
N LYS A 211 -20.19 5.20 -21.86
CA LYS A 211 -19.69 4.11 -21.02
C LYS A 211 -18.44 4.64 -20.31
N LEU A 212 -18.51 4.81 -19.00
CA LEU A 212 -17.43 5.37 -18.18
C LEU A 212 -17.04 4.38 -17.09
N HIS A 213 -15.81 4.49 -16.64
CA HIS A 213 -15.27 3.71 -15.54
C HIS A 213 -15.70 4.30 -14.20
N GLU A 214 -15.82 5.62 -14.13
CA GLU A 214 -16.16 6.34 -12.91
C GLU A 214 -17.21 7.42 -13.17
N TRP A 215 -18.03 7.70 -12.17
CA TRP A 215 -19.01 8.77 -12.17
C TRP A 215 -18.94 9.59 -10.89
N ILE A 216 -19.00 10.90 -11.04
CA ILE A 216 -19.01 11.88 -9.95
C ILE A 216 -20.39 12.54 -9.91
N PHE A 217 -20.89 12.77 -8.69
CA PHE A 217 -22.21 13.32 -8.43
C PHE A 217 -22.12 14.68 -7.74
N ASP A 218 -23.09 15.56 -8.03
CA ASP A 218 -23.25 16.83 -7.31
C ASP A 218 -24.03 16.59 -5.98
N ALA A 219 -24.10 17.61 -5.12
CA ALA A 219 -24.80 17.58 -3.84
C ALA A 219 -26.32 17.23 -3.96
N LYS A 220 -26.91 17.42 -5.13
CA LYS A 220 -28.31 17.10 -5.43
C LYS A 220 -28.50 15.64 -5.89
N GLY A 221 -27.40 14.87 -5.97
CA GLY A 221 -27.43 13.48 -6.42
C GLY A 221 -27.58 13.33 -7.95
N TRP A 222 -27.22 14.37 -8.73
CA TRP A 222 -27.17 14.28 -10.17
C TRP A 222 -25.74 14.00 -10.64
N ARG A 223 -25.61 13.16 -11.66
CA ARG A 223 -24.31 12.91 -12.30
C ARG A 223 -23.72 14.22 -12.81
N LEU A 224 -22.54 14.57 -12.38
CA LEU A 224 -21.83 15.79 -12.74
C LEU A 224 -20.82 15.54 -13.85
N ALA A 225 -19.95 14.58 -13.65
CA ALA A 225 -18.86 14.22 -14.55
C ALA A 225 -18.54 12.73 -14.43
N GLY A 226 -17.60 12.28 -15.23
CA GLY A 226 -17.01 10.94 -15.10
C GLY A 226 -15.83 10.76 -16.05
N THR A 227 -15.08 9.70 -15.83
CA THR A 227 -13.84 9.41 -16.55
C THR A 227 -13.88 8.05 -17.23
N ARG A 228 -13.08 7.92 -18.28
CA ARG A 228 -12.80 6.67 -18.97
C ARG A 228 -11.32 6.62 -19.34
N GLU A 229 -10.66 5.55 -19.00
CA GLU A 229 -9.31 5.27 -19.45
C GLU A 229 -9.33 4.63 -20.85
N VAL A 230 -8.45 5.11 -21.73
CA VAL A 230 -8.28 4.59 -23.08
C VAL A 230 -6.78 4.50 -23.37
N GLY A 231 -6.22 3.31 -23.28
CA GLY A 231 -4.77 3.11 -23.28
C GLY A 231 -4.13 3.94 -22.14
N GLN A 232 -3.21 4.82 -22.50
CA GLN A 232 -2.44 5.64 -21.51
C GLN A 232 -3.03 7.04 -21.27
N VAL A 233 -4.25 7.31 -21.73
CA VAL A 233 -4.90 8.61 -21.55
C VAL A 233 -6.23 8.48 -20.83
N THR A 234 -6.60 9.52 -20.09
CA THR A 234 -7.91 9.63 -19.44
C THR A 234 -8.79 10.61 -20.19
N GLU A 235 -9.97 10.15 -20.59
CA GLU A 235 -11.01 10.99 -21.18
C GLU A 235 -11.97 11.47 -20.08
N LEU A 236 -12.20 12.79 -20.02
CA LEU A 236 -13.14 13.42 -19.11
C LEU A 236 -14.45 13.72 -19.83
N PHE A 237 -15.54 13.27 -19.25
CA PHE A 237 -16.90 13.57 -19.69
C PHE A 237 -17.59 14.42 -18.63
N ALA A 238 -18.26 15.47 -19.07
CA ALA A 238 -18.99 16.34 -18.17
C ALA A 238 -20.42 16.56 -18.63
N ARG A 239 -21.25 16.91 -17.65
CA ARG A 239 -22.65 17.26 -17.85
C ARG A 239 -22.77 18.57 -18.63
N THR A 240 -23.62 18.58 -19.65
CA THR A 240 -23.99 19.76 -20.41
C THR A 240 -25.52 19.93 -20.42
N GLY A 241 -26.01 21.16 -20.56
CA GLY A 241 -27.44 21.48 -20.55
C GLY A 241 -27.93 22.04 -19.22
N SER A 242 -28.93 22.86 -19.25
CA SER A 242 -29.36 23.72 -18.14
C SER A 242 -30.39 23.10 -17.18
N LYS A 243 -30.92 21.93 -17.50
CA LYS A 243 -31.99 21.28 -16.68
C LYS A 243 -31.83 19.77 -16.68
N PRO A 244 -32.22 19.07 -15.56
CA PRO A 244 -32.04 17.62 -15.41
C PRO A 244 -32.55 16.77 -16.59
N ARG A 245 -33.73 17.10 -17.13
CA ARG A 245 -34.33 16.39 -18.28
C ARG A 245 -33.57 16.59 -19.60
N LYS A 246 -32.69 17.63 -19.67
CA LYS A 246 -31.90 18.02 -20.87
C LYS A 246 -30.41 17.72 -20.69
N TYR A 247 -30.00 17.15 -19.54
CA TYR A 247 -28.60 16.83 -19.31
C TYR A 247 -28.09 15.83 -20.35
N ARG A 248 -26.94 16.16 -20.92
CA ARG A 248 -26.15 15.30 -21.81
C ARG A 248 -24.75 15.22 -21.25
N TYR A 249 -24.03 14.17 -21.60
CA TYR A 249 -22.64 13.98 -21.17
C TYR A 249 -21.78 13.96 -22.42
N LYS A 250 -20.86 14.89 -22.51
CA LYS A 250 -19.95 15.02 -23.66
C LYS A 250 -18.53 14.89 -23.17
N LYS A 251 -17.67 14.35 -24.03
CA LYS A 251 -16.23 14.40 -23.81
C LYS A 251 -15.80 15.87 -23.90
N VAL A 252 -15.20 16.37 -22.83
CA VAL A 252 -14.76 17.76 -22.70
C VAL A 252 -13.24 17.90 -22.65
N PHE A 253 -12.54 16.80 -22.35
CA PHE A 253 -11.08 16.82 -22.26
C PHE A 253 -10.50 15.40 -22.45
N THR A 254 -9.25 15.33 -22.89
CA THR A 254 -8.41 14.13 -22.92
C THR A 254 -7.02 14.53 -22.43
N THR A 255 -6.46 13.75 -21.51
CA THR A 255 -5.11 14.00 -20.97
C THR A 255 -4.03 13.75 -22.02
N ASN A 256 -2.80 14.23 -21.77
CA ASN A 256 -1.63 13.67 -22.42
C ASN A 256 -1.33 12.27 -21.83
N VAL A 257 -0.47 11.52 -22.50
CA VAL A 257 0.06 10.25 -22.01
C VAL A 257 0.74 10.47 -20.65
N ASN A 258 0.41 9.63 -19.68
CA ASN A 258 0.93 9.66 -18.31
C ASN A 258 0.59 10.94 -17.49
N ASP A 259 -0.37 11.75 -17.94
CA ASP A 259 -0.94 12.78 -17.08
C ASP A 259 -1.97 12.18 -16.13
N HIS A 260 -1.88 12.54 -14.86
CA HIS A 260 -2.91 12.22 -13.86
C HIS A 260 -4.14 13.10 -14.05
N LEU A 261 -5.34 12.53 -13.88
CA LEU A 261 -6.59 13.26 -13.85
C LEU A 261 -7.61 12.55 -12.95
N SER A 262 -8.04 13.22 -11.89
CA SER A 262 -9.10 12.75 -11.00
C SER A 262 -10.05 13.90 -10.67
N VAL A 263 -11.35 13.73 -10.93
CA VAL A 263 -12.37 14.72 -10.59
C VAL A 263 -12.76 14.54 -9.13
N VAL A 264 -12.60 15.59 -8.33
CA VAL A 264 -12.84 15.54 -6.87
C VAL A 264 -14.04 16.36 -6.41
N GLY A 265 -14.62 17.14 -7.30
CA GLY A 265 -15.80 17.97 -7.00
C GLY A 265 -16.19 18.87 -8.16
N GLY A 266 -17.11 19.78 -7.89
CA GLY A 266 -17.54 20.82 -8.83
C GLY A 266 -18.48 21.80 -8.17
N ASN A 267 -18.81 22.90 -8.87
CA ASN A 267 -19.72 23.90 -8.35
C ASN A 267 -21.20 23.45 -8.43
N GLU A 268 -22.08 24.09 -7.66
CA GLU A 268 -23.52 23.75 -7.62
C GLU A 268 -24.21 23.89 -8.97
N GLU A 269 -23.80 24.85 -9.79
CA GLU A 269 -24.35 25.11 -11.13
C GLU A 269 -23.96 23.99 -12.11
N GLY A 270 -22.90 23.26 -11.83
CA GLY A 270 -22.35 22.21 -12.71
C GLY A 270 -21.71 22.78 -13.95
N THR A 271 -21.10 23.95 -13.84
CA THR A 271 -20.37 24.66 -14.91
C THR A 271 -18.85 24.50 -14.75
N GLU A 272 -18.40 24.14 -13.54
CA GLU A 272 -16.99 23.94 -13.20
C GLU A 272 -16.77 22.63 -12.47
N LEU A 273 -15.60 22.04 -12.70
CA LEU A 273 -15.09 20.88 -11.96
C LEU A 273 -13.83 21.26 -11.18
N LEU A 274 -13.63 20.61 -10.04
CA LEU A 274 -12.37 20.59 -9.33
C LEU A 274 -11.66 19.28 -9.65
N VAL A 275 -10.41 19.38 -10.11
CA VAL A 275 -9.66 18.28 -10.69
C VAL A 275 -8.25 18.25 -10.13
N LEU A 276 -7.83 17.09 -9.62
CA LEU A 276 -6.43 16.81 -9.33
C LEU A 276 -5.76 16.39 -10.63
N THR A 277 -4.74 17.15 -11.06
CA THR A 277 -4.05 16.87 -12.32
C THR A 277 -2.65 17.49 -12.34
N ASN A 278 -1.75 16.84 -13.08
CA ASN A 278 -0.44 17.37 -13.46
C ASN A 278 -0.40 17.78 -14.95
N HIS A 279 -1.56 17.98 -15.59
CA HIS A 279 -1.61 18.47 -16.95
C HIS A 279 -0.94 19.83 -17.07
N ASN A 280 0.05 19.94 -17.99
CA ASN A 280 0.90 21.13 -18.18
C ASN A 280 1.62 21.58 -16.88
N SER A 281 1.92 20.66 -15.98
CA SER A 281 2.72 20.91 -14.78
C SER A 281 3.51 19.67 -14.38
N ASP A 282 4.55 19.86 -13.57
CA ASP A 282 5.33 18.75 -13.00
C ASP A 282 4.53 18.05 -11.91
N LYS A 283 4.01 18.81 -10.95
CA LYS A 283 3.29 18.29 -9.79
C LYS A 283 1.79 18.13 -10.04
N ILE A 284 1.16 17.18 -9.37
CA ILE A 284 -0.29 17.08 -9.28
C ILE A 284 -0.80 18.22 -8.42
N LYS A 285 -1.71 19.03 -9.00
CA LYS A 285 -2.31 20.23 -8.41
C LYS A 285 -3.82 20.11 -8.39
N LEU A 286 -4.48 20.88 -7.55
CA LEU A 286 -5.92 21.08 -7.59
C LEU A 286 -6.23 22.26 -8.52
N LYS A 287 -6.88 21.98 -9.64
CA LYS A 287 -7.24 22.99 -10.66
C LYS A 287 -8.75 23.05 -10.88
N ARG A 288 -9.23 24.23 -11.31
CA ARG A 288 -10.57 24.39 -11.88
C ARG A 288 -10.56 24.04 -13.36
N PHE A 289 -11.62 23.36 -13.78
CA PHE A 289 -11.89 23.06 -15.17
C PHE A 289 -13.26 23.64 -15.56
N ASN A 290 -13.29 24.58 -16.50
CA ASN A 290 -14.52 25.16 -17.02
C ASN A 290 -15.09 24.24 -18.10
N ILE A 291 -16.32 23.74 -17.89
CA ILE A 291 -16.97 22.77 -18.78
C ILE A 291 -17.35 23.37 -20.12
N GLU A 292 -17.78 24.65 -20.16
CA GLU A 292 -18.20 25.34 -21.38
C GLU A 292 -16.99 25.68 -22.26
N GLN A 293 -15.94 26.20 -21.64
CA GLN A 293 -14.68 26.54 -22.32
C GLN A 293 -13.83 25.30 -22.65
N MET A 294 -14.13 24.13 -22.03
CA MET A 294 -13.37 22.88 -22.16
C MET A 294 -11.88 23.05 -21.82
N SER A 295 -11.57 23.85 -20.80
CA SER A 295 -10.20 24.20 -20.42
C SER A 295 -10.03 24.39 -18.92
N PHE A 296 -8.81 24.19 -18.46
CA PHE A 296 -8.40 24.58 -17.11
C PHE A 296 -8.28 26.09 -17.01
N THR A 297 -8.80 26.69 -15.94
CA THR A 297 -8.81 28.14 -15.72
C THR A 297 -7.76 28.58 -14.71
N ASP A 298 -7.83 28.10 -13.49
CA ASP A 298 -6.94 28.49 -12.39
C ASP A 298 -6.48 27.30 -11.55
N THR A 299 -5.39 27.51 -10.84
CA THR A 299 -4.90 26.59 -9.81
C THR A 299 -5.48 27.01 -8.47
N VAL A 300 -6.23 26.11 -7.84
CA VAL A 300 -6.83 26.33 -6.52
C VAL A 300 -5.81 26.08 -5.41
N PHE A 301 -5.02 25.02 -5.56
CA PHE A 301 -3.93 24.70 -4.65
C PHE A 301 -2.82 23.91 -5.35
N GLU A 302 -1.59 24.23 -5.01
CA GLU A 302 -0.38 23.52 -5.41
C GLU A 302 0.63 23.48 -4.29
N HIS A 303 1.54 22.52 -4.35
CA HIS A 303 2.71 22.45 -3.48
C HIS A 303 3.98 22.42 -4.33
N ASP A 304 5.01 23.18 -3.93
CA ASP A 304 6.23 23.33 -4.74
C ASP A 304 7.03 22.03 -4.87
N ALA A 305 7.05 21.21 -3.81
CA ALA A 305 7.87 20.00 -3.74
C ALA A 305 7.09 18.70 -3.97
N TYR A 306 5.79 18.63 -3.65
CA TYR A 306 5.07 17.36 -3.58
C TYR A 306 3.82 17.32 -4.45
N ASP A 307 3.50 16.12 -4.95
CA ASP A 307 2.23 15.82 -5.60
C ASP A 307 1.09 15.78 -4.57
N LEU A 308 -0.05 16.36 -4.93
CA LEU A 308 -1.27 16.12 -4.17
C LEU A 308 -1.73 14.67 -4.35
N THR A 309 -2.05 14.01 -3.25
CA THR A 309 -2.49 12.60 -3.23
C THR A 309 -4.01 12.45 -3.14
N GLY A 310 -4.72 13.53 -2.75
CA GLY A 310 -6.17 13.50 -2.61
C GLY A 310 -6.78 14.84 -2.27
N ALA A 311 -8.11 14.88 -2.30
CA ALA A 311 -8.90 16.01 -1.82
C ALA A 311 -9.80 15.57 -0.65
N ILE A 312 -10.01 16.48 0.29
CA ILE A 312 -10.91 16.31 1.42
C ILE A 312 -12.23 16.94 1.05
N THR A 313 -13.27 16.14 0.93
CA THR A 313 -14.59 16.60 0.50
C THR A 313 -15.61 16.53 1.62
N HIS A 314 -16.47 17.54 1.70
CA HIS A 314 -17.60 17.54 2.62
C HIS A 314 -18.59 16.44 2.24
N PRO A 315 -19.00 15.56 3.17
CA PRO A 315 -19.84 14.40 2.84
C PRO A 315 -21.19 14.76 2.20
N GLU A 316 -21.82 15.85 2.63
CA GLU A 316 -23.13 16.27 2.16
C GLU A 316 -23.07 17.25 1.01
N THR A 317 -22.36 18.37 1.15
CA THR A 317 -22.31 19.44 0.14
C THR A 317 -21.41 19.10 -1.04
N LYS A 318 -20.52 18.12 -0.91
CA LYS A 318 -19.49 17.74 -1.91
C LYS A 318 -18.46 18.82 -2.19
N ASP A 319 -18.43 19.87 -1.38
CA ASP A 319 -17.40 20.91 -1.47
C ASP A 319 -16.03 20.34 -1.12
N VAL A 320 -15.01 20.78 -1.82
CA VAL A 320 -13.62 20.45 -1.50
C VAL A 320 -13.16 21.36 -0.37
N LEU A 321 -12.98 20.78 0.82
CA LEU A 321 -12.57 21.45 2.05
C LEU A 321 -11.06 21.65 2.16
N GLY A 322 -10.29 20.84 1.43
CA GLY A 322 -8.83 20.82 1.50
C GLY A 322 -8.22 19.75 0.63
N VAL A 323 -6.93 19.59 0.78
CA VAL A 323 -6.11 18.61 0.04
C VAL A 323 -5.22 17.81 0.96
N SER A 324 -4.75 16.65 0.48
CA SER A 324 -3.78 15.80 1.16
C SER A 324 -2.58 15.50 0.27
N PHE A 325 -1.41 15.32 0.88
CA PHE A 325 -0.16 14.93 0.24
C PHE A 325 0.79 14.31 1.26
N LEU A 326 1.87 13.70 0.80
CA LEU A 326 2.92 13.16 1.65
C LEU A 326 4.04 14.20 1.74
N GLU A 327 4.12 14.93 2.86
CA GLU A 327 5.17 15.92 3.11
C GLU A 327 6.23 15.34 4.02
N LYS A 328 7.49 15.30 3.55
CA LYS A 328 8.61 14.82 4.37
C LYS A 328 8.36 13.43 4.96
N GLY A 329 7.73 12.57 4.17
CA GLY A 329 7.37 11.21 4.56
C GLY A 329 6.18 11.08 5.52
N MET A 330 5.44 12.16 5.82
CA MET A 330 4.25 12.13 6.69
C MET A 330 3.01 12.63 5.95
N THR A 331 1.86 11.99 6.21
CA THR A 331 0.58 12.46 5.67
C THR A 331 0.26 13.85 6.19
N LYS A 332 0.09 14.78 5.26
CA LYS A 332 -0.28 16.18 5.52
C LYS A 332 -1.63 16.49 4.91
N GLN A 333 -2.45 17.21 5.63
CA GLN A 333 -3.71 17.77 5.16
C GLN A 333 -3.67 19.28 5.32
N VAL A 334 -4.05 19.98 4.25
CA VAL A 334 -4.20 21.44 4.25
C VAL A 334 -5.66 21.74 3.96
N TYR A 335 -6.32 22.38 4.93
CA TYR A 335 -7.72 22.80 4.81
C TYR A 335 -7.77 24.26 4.36
N PHE A 336 -8.77 24.60 3.55
CA PHE A 336 -9.00 25.97 3.06
C PHE A 336 -9.66 26.87 4.12
N SER A 337 -10.16 26.27 5.20
CA SER A 337 -10.69 26.97 6.36
C SER A 337 -9.73 26.87 7.54
N ASP A 338 -9.50 27.99 8.24
CA ASP A 338 -8.66 28.07 9.44
C ASP A 338 -9.16 27.18 10.59
N ASP A 339 -10.47 26.97 10.68
CA ASP A 339 -11.08 26.19 11.75
C ASP A 339 -10.63 24.75 11.72
N TYR A 340 -10.60 24.12 10.53
CA TYR A 340 -10.12 22.75 10.39
C TYR A 340 -8.60 22.63 10.55
N SER A 341 -7.84 23.63 10.05
CA SER A 341 -6.37 23.63 10.13
C SER A 341 -5.85 23.63 11.55
N LYS A 342 -6.55 24.31 12.47
CA LYS A 342 -6.20 24.41 13.90
C LYS A 342 -6.38 23.08 14.64
N LEU A 343 -7.31 22.22 14.22
CA LEU A 343 -7.62 20.96 14.90
C LEU A 343 -6.43 19.99 14.87
N ALA A 344 -5.88 19.75 13.70
CA ALA A 344 -4.72 18.85 13.55
C ALA A 344 -3.51 19.38 14.34
N SER A 345 -3.25 20.69 14.27
CA SER A 345 -2.15 21.32 14.99
C SER A 345 -2.30 21.21 16.52
N ARG A 346 -3.53 21.36 17.03
CA ARG A 346 -3.84 21.24 18.46
C ARG A 346 -3.64 19.79 18.95
N LEU A 347 -4.10 18.80 18.19
CA LEU A 347 -3.92 17.40 18.55
C LEU A 347 -2.45 16.97 18.49
N LYS A 348 -1.70 17.46 17.49
CA LYS A 348 -0.27 17.22 17.34
C LYS A 348 0.52 17.75 18.54
N SER A 349 0.30 19.00 18.96
CA SER A 349 1.02 19.62 20.07
C SER A 349 0.76 18.95 21.42
N THR A 350 -0.41 18.34 21.60
CA THR A 350 -0.79 17.68 22.85
C THR A 350 -0.19 16.28 23.00
N ASN A 351 0.17 15.61 21.89
CA ASN A 351 0.58 14.20 21.90
C ASN A 351 2.04 13.96 21.53
N ASP A 352 2.82 15.00 21.19
CA ASP A 352 4.22 14.89 20.70
C ASP A 352 4.36 13.86 19.55
N ILE A 353 3.49 13.96 18.56
CA ILE A 353 3.38 13.04 17.42
C ILE A 353 3.62 13.82 16.12
N ASP A 354 4.33 13.21 15.16
CA ASP A 354 4.68 13.88 13.90
C ASP A 354 3.52 13.98 12.93
N GLY A 355 2.67 12.96 12.80
CA GLY A 355 1.55 12.89 11.89
C GLY A 355 0.20 12.99 12.59
N VAL A 356 -0.65 13.92 12.14
CA VAL A 356 -2.06 14.00 12.54
C VAL A 356 -2.87 14.34 11.31
N TYR A 357 -3.84 13.48 10.99
CA TYR A 357 -4.72 13.66 9.84
C TYR A 357 -6.11 13.07 10.08
N ALA A 358 -7.12 13.70 9.48
CA ALA A 358 -8.49 13.21 9.54
C ALA A 358 -8.71 12.08 8.55
N ILE A 359 -9.45 11.05 8.99
CA ILE A 359 -9.82 9.88 8.18
C ILE A 359 -11.32 9.76 7.94
N GLY A 360 -12.12 10.63 8.53
CA GLY A 360 -13.56 10.65 8.36
C GLY A 360 -14.21 11.84 9.05
N MET A 361 -15.41 12.22 8.59
CA MET A 361 -16.24 13.25 9.19
C MET A 361 -17.72 12.88 9.03
N ASP A 362 -18.57 13.45 9.90
CA ASP A 362 -20.03 13.32 9.81
C ASP A 362 -20.61 14.15 8.67
N ALA A 363 -21.94 14.07 8.45
CA ALA A 363 -22.59 14.80 7.36
C ALA A 363 -22.52 16.32 7.52
N SER A 364 -22.43 16.83 8.75
CA SER A 364 -22.28 18.26 9.01
C SER A 364 -20.87 18.80 8.74
N GLY A 365 -19.87 17.91 8.67
CA GLY A 365 -18.46 18.27 8.64
C GLY A 365 -17.89 18.73 9.99
N ASP A 366 -18.72 18.79 11.03
CA ASP A 366 -18.35 19.33 12.34
C ASP A 366 -17.60 18.33 13.23
N ASN A 367 -17.90 17.05 13.11
CA ASN A 367 -17.31 16.00 13.93
C ASN A 367 -16.42 15.10 13.07
N MET A 368 -15.18 14.89 13.55
CA MET A 368 -14.15 14.25 12.75
C MET A 368 -13.43 13.13 13.50
N ILE A 369 -12.97 12.13 12.76
CA ILE A 369 -12.05 11.10 13.28
C ILE A 369 -10.65 11.42 12.80
N PHE A 370 -9.71 11.49 13.74
CA PHE A 370 -8.28 11.69 13.45
C PHE A 370 -7.48 10.45 13.78
N VAL A 371 -6.43 10.24 13.00
CA VAL A 371 -5.30 9.37 13.36
C VAL A 371 -4.14 10.27 13.76
N ALA A 372 -3.47 9.87 14.83
CA ALA A 372 -2.22 10.47 15.26
C ALA A 372 -1.16 9.36 15.32
N ASP A 373 -0.10 9.45 14.51
CA ASP A 373 0.94 8.43 14.38
C ASP A 373 2.31 9.03 14.03
N ASP A 374 3.34 8.25 14.27
CA ASP A 374 4.68 8.36 13.69
C ASP A 374 5.37 6.98 13.71
N SER A 375 6.64 6.92 13.32
CA SER A 375 7.38 5.65 13.25
C SER A 375 7.52 4.93 14.61
N ALA A 376 7.55 5.67 15.73
CA ALA A 376 7.65 5.14 17.09
C ALA A 376 6.28 5.04 17.79
N ASN A 377 5.28 5.72 17.27
CA ASN A 377 3.91 5.71 17.77
C ASN A 377 2.99 5.15 16.67
N PRO A 378 2.72 3.85 16.65
CA PRO A 378 2.08 3.20 15.50
C PRO A 378 0.59 3.53 15.30
N GLY A 379 0.06 4.46 16.08
CA GLY A 379 -1.23 5.12 15.83
C GLY A 379 -2.25 4.98 16.94
N LYS A 380 -2.89 6.12 17.20
CA LYS A 380 -4.07 6.30 18.06
C LYS A 380 -5.15 7.02 17.28
N THR A 381 -6.39 6.68 17.53
CA THR A 381 -7.53 7.35 16.91
C THR A 381 -8.23 8.25 17.92
N PHE A 382 -8.70 9.40 17.44
CA PHE A 382 -9.41 10.40 18.23
C PHE A 382 -10.67 10.83 17.50
N TYR A 383 -11.74 11.01 18.24
CA TYR A 383 -12.93 11.68 17.76
C TYR A 383 -12.94 13.12 18.26
N TYR A 384 -13.09 14.06 17.34
CA TYR A 384 -13.29 15.45 17.66
C TYR A 384 -14.79 15.76 17.68
N ASN A 385 -15.28 16.33 18.80
CA ASN A 385 -16.64 16.80 18.95
C ASN A 385 -16.66 18.34 18.97
N ARG A 386 -17.25 18.94 17.94
CA ARG A 386 -17.28 20.41 17.80
C ARG A 386 -18.08 21.10 18.88
N GLN A 387 -19.21 20.54 19.32
CA GLN A 387 -20.05 21.16 20.35
C GLN A 387 -19.34 21.26 21.71
N LYS A 388 -18.49 20.26 22.00
CA LYS A 388 -17.69 20.20 23.22
C LYS A 388 -16.30 20.84 23.05
N ASP A 389 -15.93 21.15 21.82
CA ASP A 389 -14.57 21.54 21.41
C ASP A 389 -13.48 20.64 22.00
N ALA A 390 -13.67 19.35 21.96
CA ALA A 390 -12.83 18.37 22.65
C ALA A 390 -12.50 17.16 21.76
N PHE A 391 -11.27 16.66 21.94
CA PHE A 391 -10.83 15.38 21.41
C PHE A 391 -11.09 14.28 22.44
N VAL A 392 -11.67 13.19 21.97
CA VAL A 392 -11.93 11.98 22.75
C VAL A 392 -11.08 10.86 22.19
N PRO A 393 -10.15 10.27 22.97
CA PRO A 393 -9.42 9.08 22.55
C PRO A 393 -10.43 7.93 22.28
N LEU A 394 -10.29 7.25 21.13
CA LEU A 394 -11.11 6.09 20.82
C LEU A 394 -10.35 4.79 21.09
N VAL A 395 -9.32 4.51 20.31
CA VAL A 395 -8.57 3.25 20.41
C VAL A 395 -7.09 3.44 20.02
N GLU A 396 -6.24 2.57 20.53
CA GLU A 396 -4.87 2.35 20.05
C GLU A 396 -4.87 1.29 18.94
N LEU A 397 -4.13 1.58 17.87
CA LEU A 397 -4.13 0.69 16.70
C LEU A 397 -3.25 -0.55 16.90
N TYR A 398 -2.14 -0.42 17.66
CA TYR A 398 -1.16 -1.50 17.88
C TYR A 398 -0.78 -1.62 19.37
N PRO A 399 -1.72 -1.93 20.28
CA PRO A 399 -1.47 -1.90 21.73
C PRO A 399 -0.40 -2.91 22.20
N TRP A 400 -0.13 -3.97 21.42
CA TRP A 400 0.90 -4.97 21.75
C TRP A 400 2.34 -4.50 21.48
N LEU A 401 2.51 -3.32 20.85
CA LEU A 401 3.82 -2.73 20.60
C LEU A 401 4.30 -1.80 21.71
N ASN A 402 3.48 -1.53 22.72
CA ASN A 402 3.81 -0.62 23.81
C ASN A 402 5.06 -1.04 24.64
N GLU A 403 5.42 -2.32 24.60
CA GLU A 403 6.59 -2.85 25.30
C GLU A 403 7.80 -3.08 24.37
N LYS A 404 7.71 -2.67 23.08
CA LYS A 404 8.79 -2.81 22.10
C LYS A 404 9.66 -1.55 22.04
N ASN A 405 10.93 -1.71 21.68
CA ASN A 405 11.87 -0.62 21.52
C ASN A 405 11.71 0.05 20.15
N LEU A 406 10.66 0.84 19.99
CA LEU A 406 10.42 1.60 18.78
C LEU A 406 11.20 2.93 18.80
N ALA A 407 11.71 3.35 17.65
CA ALA A 407 12.45 4.59 17.51
C ALA A 407 11.84 5.53 16.47
N LYS A 408 11.92 6.84 16.76
CA LYS A 408 11.49 7.89 15.81
C LYS A 408 12.45 7.96 14.62
N THR A 409 11.87 8.03 13.42
CA THR A 409 12.59 8.18 12.15
C THR A 409 12.89 9.65 11.87
N LYS A 410 14.15 9.95 11.60
CA LYS A 410 14.63 11.28 11.20
C LYS A 410 14.54 11.44 9.70
N LEU A 411 14.16 12.62 9.24
CA LEU A 411 14.26 13.02 7.84
C LEU A 411 15.68 13.51 7.54
N LEU A 412 16.26 13.02 6.45
CA LEU A 412 17.45 13.56 5.81
C LEU A 412 17.03 14.17 4.47
N GLN A 413 17.46 15.41 4.20
CA GLN A 413 17.30 16.05 2.89
C GLN A 413 18.69 16.23 2.28
N LEU A 414 18.87 15.70 1.09
CA LEU A 414 20.14 15.62 0.41
C LEU A 414 20.02 16.25 -0.99
N GLU A 415 21.08 16.81 -1.48
CA GLU A 415 21.16 17.32 -2.84
C GLU A 415 22.22 16.56 -3.61
N THR A 416 21.85 16.00 -4.76
CA THR A 416 22.78 15.32 -5.65
C THR A 416 23.61 16.32 -6.43
N GLU A 417 24.72 15.85 -7.04
CA GLU A 417 25.60 16.71 -7.86
C GLU A 417 24.85 17.33 -9.06
N ASP A 418 23.83 16.65 -9.58
CA ASP A 418 22.98 17.13 -10.68
C ASP A 418 21.76 17.95 -10.21
N GLY A 419 21.74 18.35 -8.91
CA GLY A 419 20.75 19.28 -8.34
C GLY A 419 19.39 18.65 -8.02
N VAL A 420 19.33 17.33 -7.84
CA VAL A 420 18.10 16.63 -7.42
C VAL A 420 18.04 16.58 -5.89
N THR A 421 16.92 17.04 -5.32
CA THR A 421 16.68 16.89 -3.87
C THR A 421 16.12 15.51 -3.58
N LEU A 422 16.79 14.77 -2.70
CA LEU A 422 16.37 13.46 -2.20
C LEU A 422 15.88 13.56 -0.75
N GLU A 423 14.93 12.70 -0.39
CA GLU A 423 14.55 12.46 0.99
C GLU A 423 14.95 11.05 1.41
N ALA A 424 15.62 10.95 2.55
CA ALA A 424 15.95 9.68 3.17
C ALA A 424 15.48 9.66 4.63
N PHE A 425 15.24 8.47 5.15
CA PHE A 425 14.66 8.25 6.45
C PHE A 425 15.58 7.38 7.29
N LEU A 426 16.15 7.97 8.34
CA LEU A 426 17.10 7.32 9.23
C LEU A 426 16.45 7.03 10.59
N THR A 427 16.40 5.76 10.97
CA THR A 427 15.94 5.34 12.30
C THR A 427 17.11 4.77 13.07
N ILE A 428 17.40 5.32 14.25
CA ILE A 428 18.55 4.92 15.08
C ILE A 428 17.98 4.37 16.40
N PRO A 429 18.29 3.11 16.78
CA PRO A 429 17.92 2.54 18.07
C PRO A 429 18.66 3.25 19.21
N ASP A 430 18.15 3.12 20.44
CA ASP A 430 18.81 3.62 21.64
C ASP A 430 19.92 2.66 22.10
N VAL A 431 20.94 2.49 21.26
CA VAL A 431 22.15 1.71 21.53
C VAL A 431 23.37 2.50 21.05
N GLU A 432 24.50 2.30 21.70
CA GLU A 432 25.74 2.98 21.34
C GLU A 432 26.33 2.40 20.03
N ASN A 433 26.65 3.26 19.06
CA ASN A 433 27.32 2.92 17.81
C ASN A 433 26.69 1.74 17.05
N PRO A 434 25.37 1.79 16.72
CA PRO A 434 24.66 0.68 16.13
C PRO A 434 25.16 0.39 14.69
N PRO A 435 25.20 -0.88 14.27
CA PRO A 435 25.39 -1.24 12.86
C PRO A 435 24.24 -0.68 12.00
N LEU A 436 24.54 -0.38 10.74
CA LEU A 436 23.57 0.20 9.80
C LEU A 436 23.05 -0.82 8.80
N VAL A 437 21.76 -0.79 8.54
CA VAL A 437 21.09 -1.54 7.48
C VAL A 437 20.47 -0.55 6.49
N VAL A 438 20.98 -0.54 5.26
CA VAL A 438 20.42 0.25 4.15
C VAL A 438 19.28 -0.55 3.52
N ILE A 439 18.13 0.08 3.29
CA ILE A 439 16.91 -0.60 2.84
C ILE A 439 16.29 0.15 1.66
N PRO A 440 16.76 -0.06 0.42
CA PRO A 440 16.09 0.45 -0.77
C PRO A 440 14.72 -0.20 -0.94
N HIS A 441 13.69 0.63 -1.20
CA HIS A 441 12.34 0.14 -1.42
C HIS A 441 12.18 -0.59 -2.77
N GLY A 442 11.09 -1.34 -2.93
CA GLY A 442 10.72 -1.99 -4.20
C GLY A 442 10.16 -0.99 -5.22
N GLY A 443 9.89 -1.46 -6.40
CA GLY A 443 9.38 -0.66 -7.52
C GLY A 443 10.25 -0.80 -8.76
N PRO A 444 11.23 0.09 -9.03
CA PRO A 444 11.67 1.29 -8.31
C PRO A 444 10.81 2.52 -8.57
N ILE A 445 10.01 2.49 -9.63
CA ILE A 445 9.24 3.63 -10.13
C ILE A 445 7.85 3.67 -9.50
N GLY A 446 7.44 4.86 -9.01
CA GLY A 446 6.09 5.09 -8.51
C GLY A 446 5.80 4.53 -7.11
N ILE A 447 6.82 4.15 -6.36
CA ILE A 447 6.75 3.74 -4.95
C ILE A 447 7.55 4.75 -4.12
N SER A 448 7.22 4.92 -2.86
CA SER A 448 8.01 5.72 -1.91
C SER A 448 7.90 5.16 -0.50
N ASP A 449 8.94 5.35 0.28
CA ASP A 449 8.96 5.12 1.71
C ASP A 449 8.36 6.31 2.47
N SER A 450 8.00 6.09 3.73
CA SER A 450 7.42 7.10 4.61
C SER A 450 7.97 6.98 6.02
N ARG A 451 7.65 7.96 6.88
CA ARG A 451 7.98 7.96 8.32
C ARG A 451 6.82 7.49 9.21
N HIS A 452 5.77 6.93 8.61
CA HIS A 452 4.76 6.20 9.37
C HIS A 452 5.35 4.90 9.96
N TYR A 453 4.66 4.30 10.92
CA TYR A 453 5.08 3.02 11.47
C TYR A 453 5.22 1.96 10.38
N SER A 454 6.37 1.29 10.37
CA SER A 454 6.68 0.15 9.51
C SER A 454 7.25 -1.00 10.35
N GLY A 455 6.54 -2.13 10.40
CA GLY A 455 7.01 -3.31 11.11
C GLY A 455 8.33 -3.86 10.56
N ASN A 456 8.55 -3.74 9.26
CA ASN A 456 9.79 -4.15 8.59
C ASN A 456 11.01 -3.34 9.05
N ILE A 457 10.81 -2.09 9.42
CA ILE A 457 11.86 -1.19 9.92
C ILE A 457 12.03 -1.41 11.42
N GLN A 458 10.94 -1.35 12.17
CA GLN A 458 11.00 -1.36 13.63
C GLN A 458 11.48 -2.72 14.21
N VAL A 459 11.27 -3.81 13.51
CA VAL A 459 11.82 -5.13 13.91
C VAL A 459 13.35 -5.16 13.87
N LEU A 460 13.98 -4.44 12.93
CA LEU A 460 15.44 -4.30 12.85
C LEU A 460 15.95 -3.32 13.91
N VAL A 461 15.19 -2.27 14.16
CA VAL A 461 15.49 -1.29 15.20
C VAL A 461 15.45 -1.94 16.60
N ASP A 462 14.40 -2.72 16.88
CA ASP A 462 14.28 -3.52 18.14
C ASP A 462 15.42 -4.53 18.28
N ALA A 463 15.92 -5.06 17.16
CA ALA A 463 17.10 -5.92 17.12
C ALA A 463 18.44 -5.12 17.25
N GLY A 464 18.42 -3.81 17.41
CA GLY A 464 19.61 -2.96 17.65
C GLY A 464 20.33 -2.48 16.40
N TYR A 465 19.68 -2.48 15.22
CA TYR A 465 20.22 -1.94 13.97
C TYR A 465 19.68 -0.54 13.69
N ALA A 466 20.55 0.40 13.30
CA ALA A 466 20.10 1.58 12.60
C ALA A 466 19.62 1.21 11.20
N THR A 467 18.60 1.89 10.68
CA THR A 467 18.07 1.66 9.33
C THR A 467 18.06 2.93 8.51
N LEU A 468 18.39 2.83 7.22
CA LEU A 468 18.37 3.94 6.26
C LEU A 468 17.51 3.55 5.06
N GLN A 469 16.40 4.25 4.86
CA GLN A 469 15.55 4.17 3.68
C GLN A 469 15.79 5.40 2.80
N VAL A 470 15.70 5.27 1.48
CA VAL A 470 15.98 6.36 0.53
C VAL A 470 14.87 6.44 -0.50
N ASN A 471 14.23 7.61 -0.61
CA ASN A 471 13.38 7.93 -1.74
C ASN A 471 14.26 8.48 -2.87
N TYR A 472 14.89 7.54 -3.59
CA TYR A 472 15.76 7.82 -4.74
C TYR A 472 14.93 8.30 -5.94
N ARG A 473 15.59 8.84 -6.97
CA ARG A 473 14.92 9.26 -8.21
C ARG A 473 14.04 8.13 -8.78
N GLY A 474 12.82 8.48 -9.22
CA GLY A 474 11.79 7.52 -9.63
C GLY A 474 10.73 7.27 -8.55
N SER A 475 10.96 7.65 -7.29
CA SER A 475 9.98 7.50 -6.21
C SER A 475 8.74 8.36 -6.45
N TYR A 476 7.61 7.93 -5.88
CA TYR A 476 6.30 8.58 -6.00
C TYR A 476 6.18 9.83 -5.12
N GLY A 477 5.40 10.81 -5.61
CA GLY A 477 4.99 11.97 -4.82
C GLY A 477 5.86 13.21 -5.01
N TYR A 478 6.91 13.13 -5.82
CA TYR A 478 7.86 14.22 -6.07
C TYR A 478 7.73 14.81 -7.49
N GLY A 479 6.66 14.52 -8.22
CA GLY A 479 6.37 15.02 -9.56
C GLY A 479 6.87 14.17 -10.72
N LYS A 480 6.41 14.52 -11.93
CA LYS A 480 6.74 13.78 -13.17
C LYS A 480 8.23 13.78 -13.52
N ALA A 481 8.92 14.89 -13.28
CA ALA A 481 10.34 15.00 -13.59
C ALA A 481 11.18 14.06 -12.73
N PHE A 482 10.92 14.03 -11.42
CA PHE A 482 11.59 13.13 -10.49
C PHE A 482 11.32 11.65 -10.83
N LEU A 483 10.06 11.32 -11.15
CA LEU A 483 9.67 9.97 -11.55
C LEU A 483 10.40 9.54 -12.84
N LYS A 484 10.45 10.42 -13.85
CA LYS A 484 11.13 10.14 -15.12
C LYS A 484 12.64 9.97 -15.00
N GLN A 485 13.28 10.68 -14.06
CA GLN A 485 14.71 10.57 -13.83
C GLN A 485 15.14 9.17 -13.34
N GLY A 486 14.22 8.40 -12.75
CA GLY A 486 14.47 7.01 -12.35
C GLY A 486 14.30 5.99 -13.47
N MET A 487 13.67 6.37 -14.62
CA MET A 487 13.44 5.45 -15.72
C MET A 487 14.76 4.96 -16.33
N GLN A 488 14.90 3.65 -16.50
CA GLN A 488 16.10 2.99 -17.03
C GLN A 488 17.38 3.27 -16.22
N GLN A 489 17.24 3.55 -14.90
CA GLN A 489 18.40 3.83 -14.03
C GLN A 489 18.75 2.67 -13.09
N TRP A 490 18.29 1.47 -13.40
CA TRP A 490 18.69 0.25 -12.69
C TRP A 490 20.21 0.04 -12.74
N GLY A 491 20.87 -0.08 -11.59
CA GLY A 491 22.33 -0.23 -11.49
C GLY A 491 23.11 1.06 -11.74
N ARG A 492 22.45 2.22 -11.84
CA ARG A 492 23.03 3.50 -12.24
C ARG A 492 22.69 4.60 -11.21
N LEU A 493 22.03 5.66 -11.65
CA LEU A 493 21.76 6.84 -10.82
C LEU A 493 20.90 6.54 -9.57
N ILE A 494 20.09 5.49 -9.58
CA ILE A 494 19.33 5.09 -8.37
C ILE A 494 20.29 4.60 -7.29
N GLU A 495 21.30 3.80 -7.66
CA GLU A 495 22.33 3.34 -6.73
C GLU A 495 23.24 4.49 -6.28
N ASP A 496 23.51 5.48 -7.17
CA ASP A 496 24.24 6.69 -6.79
C ASP A 496 23.51 7.47 -5.70
N ASP A 497 22.18 7.62 -5.80
CA ASP A 497 21.32 8.27 -4.80
C ASP A 497 21.39 7.54 -3.45
N ILE A 498 21.36 6.20 -3.47
CA ILE A 498 21.45 5.37 -2.25
C ILE A 498 22.82 5.51 -1.59
N GLU A 499 23.91 5.47 -2.39
CA GLU A 499 25.29 5.64 -1.91
C GLU A 499 25.52 7.04 -1.32
N LEU A 500 24.95 8.09 -1.94
CA LEU A 500 25.00 9.46 -1.42
C LEU A 500 24.34 9.53 -0.01
N ALA A 501 23.18 8.95 0.15
CA ALA A 501 22.47 8.92 1.43
C ALA A 501 23.24 8.11 2.48
N LEU A 502 23.84 6.98 2.10
CA LEU A 502 24.70 6.19 2.97
C LEU A 502 25.93 6.99 3.43
N GLN A 503 26.63 7.65 2.50
CA GLN A 503 27.82 8.43 2.83
C GLN A 503 27.48 9.58 3.76
N HIS A 504 26.42 10.32 3.49
CA HIS A 504 25.94 11.39 4.38
C HIS A 504 25.63 10.86 5.78
N THR A 505 24.98 9.68 5.87
CA THR A 505 24.65 9.04 7.14
C THR A 505 25.90 8.65 7.92
N LYS A 506 26.89 8.06 7.24
CA LYS A 506 28.20 7.71 7.86
C LYS A 506 28.93 8.94 8.39
N ASP A 507 28.84 10.08 7.73
CA ASP A 507 29.57 11.27 8.11
C ASP A 507 28.90 12.06 9.25
N SER A 508 27.56 12.01 9.31
CA SER A 508 26.77 12.94 10.14
C SER A 508 26.14 12.31 11.39
N TYR A 509 26.10 10.96 11.48
CA TYR A 509 25.36 10.29 12.53
C TYR A 509 26.19 9.28 13.34
N PRO A 510 25.83 9.03 14.63
CA PRO A 510 26.55 8.13 15.52
C PRO A 510 26.18 6.67 15.22
N ILE A 511 26.66 6.13 14.11
CA ILE A 511 26.50 4.75 13.68
C ILE A 511 27.84 4.09 13.48
N ASN A 512 27.89 2.76 13.46
CA ASN A 512 29.10 2.02 13.12
C ASN A 512 29.36 2.06 11.61
N LYS A 513 30.27 2.93 11.21
CA LYS A 513 30.59 3.22 9.79
C LYS A 513 31.14 2.03 9.03
N GLU A 514 31.78 1.07 9.73
CA GLU A 514 32.37 -0.14 9.14
C GLU A 514 31.39 -1.31 9.10
N LYS A 515 30.31 -1.25 9.84
CA LYS A 515 29.31 -2.33 9.98
C LYS A 515 28.02 -1.96 9.25
N VAL A 516 28.03 -2.07 7.93
CA VAL A 516 26.93 -1.70 7.04
C VAL A 516 26.51 -2.91 6.20
N CYS A 517 25.25 -3.28 6.20
CA CYS A 517 24.64 -4.19 5.22
C CYS A 517 23.55 -3.50 4.42
N ILE A 518 23.28 -3.99 3.22
CA ILE A 518 22.15 -3.55 2.38
C ILE A 518 21.19 -4.70 2.19
N ILE A 519 19.89 -4.43 2.41
CA ILE A 519 18.86 -5.46 2.29
C ILE A 519 17.63 -4.91 1.54
N GLY A 520 16.88 -5.75 0.86
CA GLY A 520 15.64 -5.27 0.24
C GLY A 520 14.80 -6.37 -0.37
N GLY A 521 13.61 -5.98 -0.83
CA GLY A 521 12.68 -6.83 -1.55
C GLY A 521 12.43 -6.36 -2.97
N SER A 522 12.16 -7.28 -3.91
CA SER A 522 11.85 -6.93 -5.30
C SER A 522 12.98 -6.13 -5.96
N TYR A 523 12.71 -4.90 -6.45
CA TYR A 523 13.78 -4.00 -6.86
C TYR A 523 14.82 -3.78 -5.76
N GLY A 524 14.41 -3.54 -4.51
CA GLY A 524 15.35 -3.38 -3.39
C GLY A 524 16.25 -4.61 -3.18
N GLY A 525 15.73 -5.81 -3.46
CA GLY A 525 16.54 -7.05 -3.45
C GLY A 525 17.53 -7.13 -4.62
N TYR A 526 17.16 -6.62 -5.79
CA TYR A 526 18.08 -6.39 -6.91
C TYR A 526 19.18 -5.39 -6.52
N SER A 527 18.78 -4.22 -6.01
CA SER A 527 19.71 -3.16 -5.59
C SER A 527 20.69 -3.67 -4.53
N ALA A 528 20.22 -4.44 -3.55
CA ALA A 528 21.10 -5.03 -2.53
C ALA A 528 22.19 -5.95 -3.13
N LEU A 529 21.81 -6.82 -4.05
CA LEU A 529 22.78 -7.71 -4.74
C LEU A 529 23.70 -6.93 -5.65
N TYR A 530 23.19 -5.95 -6.38
CA TYR A 530 23.97 -5.16 -7.30
C TYR A 530 24.94 -4.20 -6.60
N SER A 531 24.57 -3.65 -5.45
CA SER A 531 25.42 -2.78 -4.63
C SER A 531 26.70 -3.49 -4.17
N VAL A 532 26.62 -4.75 -3.73
CA VAL A 532 27.81 -5.52 -3.34
C VAL A 532 28.66 -6.01 -4.54
N ILE A 533 28.11 -5.94 -5.75
CA ILE A 533 28.85 -6.14 -7.00
C ILE A 533 29.57 -4.86 -7.42
N ARG A 534 28.89 -3.71 -7.30
CA ARG A 534 29.35 -2.41 -7.77
C ARG A 534 30.33 -1.75 -6.80
N SER A 535 29.97 -1.72 -5.52
CA SER A 535 30.66 -0.99 -4.45
C SER A 535 30.88 -1.87 -3.20
N PRO A 536 31.59 -3.01 -3.34
CA PRO A 536 31.73 -3.99 -2.25
C PRO A 536 32.43 -3.42 -1.01
N GLU A 537 33.19 -2.34 -1.13
CA GLU A 537 33.86 -1.66 -0.02
C GLU A 537 32.90 -0.91 0.91
N LEU A 538 31.69 -0.59 0.46
CA LEU A 538 30.70 0.13 1.25
C LEU A 538 29.92 -0.78 2.20
N TYR A 539 29.89 -2.10 1.94
CA TYR A 539 28.99 -3.04 2.61
C TYR A 539 29.74 -4.27 3.14
N GLU A 540 29.34 -4.78 4.29
CA GLU A 540 29.80 -6.04 4.85
C GLU A 540 28.95 -7.23 4.41
N CYS A 541 27.67 -7.02 4.07
CA CYS A 541 26.79 -8.06 3.58
C CYS A 541 25.59 -7.50 2.79
N ALA A 542 24.89 -8.40 2.07
CA ALA A 542 23.62 -8.06 1.41
C ALA A 542 22.57 -9.14 1.64
N ALA A 543 21.28 -8.73 1.64
CA ALA A 543 20.17 -9.68 1.66
C ALA A 543 19.10 -9.31 0.62
N SER A 544 18.63 -10.29 -0.12
CA SER A 544 17.65 -10.14 -1.20
C SER A 544 16.46 -11.04 -0.95
N PHE A 545 15.27 -10.46 -0.82
CA PHE A 545 13.99 -11.17 -0.81
C PHE A 545 13.25 -10.93 -2.13
N ALA A 546 12.87 -11.98 -2.83
CA ALA A 546 12.12 -11.89 -4.09
C ALA A 546 12.77 -10.93 -5.11
N GLY A 547 14.12 -10.84 -5.11
CA GLY A 547 14.87 -9.88 -5.91
C GLY A 547 14.97 -10.25 -7.38
N VAL A 548 14.98 -9.24 -8.25
CA VAL A 548 15.25 -9.40 -9.68
C VAL A 548 16.74 -9.64 -9.88
N THR A 549 17.13 -10.77 -10.44
CA THR A 549 18.54 -11.12 -10.69
C THR A 549 18.94 -11.10 -12.16
N ASP A 550 17.94 -11.16 -13.06
CA ASP A 550 18.08 -11.15 -14.51
C ASP A 550 17.03 -10.19 -15.09
N LEU A 551 17.47 -9.02 -15.56
CA LEU A 551 16.56 -7.99 -16.07
C LEU A 551 15.82 -8.46 -17.34
N ALA A 552 16.46 -9.24 -18.19
CA ALA A 552 15.84 -9.75 -19.41
C ALA A 552 14.77 -10.82 -19.12
N LEU A 553 14.94 -11.60 -18.05
CA LEU A 553 13.97 -12.63 -17.64
C LEU A 553 12.60 -12.02 -17.26
N ARG A 554 12.58 -10.77 -16.79
CA ARG A 554 11.31 -10.06 -16.48
C ARG A 554 10.35 -9.97 -17.66
N PHE A 555 10.86 -10.01 -18.90
CA PHE A 555 10.07 -9.92 -20.12
C PHE A 555 9.60 -11.29 -20.65
N GLN A 556 9.99 -12.40 -20.03
CA GLN A 556 9.70 -13.77 -20.51
C GLN A 556 8.49 -14.42 -19.84
N ARG A 557 7.76 -13.69 -19.00
CA ARG A 557 6.59 -14.23 -18.30
C ARG A 557 5.39 -14.44 -19.25
N SER A 558 4.71 -15.57 -19.08
CA SER A 558 3.53 -15.94 -19.87
C SER A 558 2.30 -15.05 -19.62
N ASP A 559 2.25 -14.33 -18.52
CA ASP A 559 1.19 -13.37 -18.16
C ASP A 559 1.41 -11.95 -18.69
N LEU A 560 2.59 -11.66 -19.25
CA LEU A 560 2.90 -10.42 -19.97
C LEU A 560 2.38 -10.50 -21.42
N GLN A 561 1.08 -10.79 -21.57
CA GLN A 561 0.45 -10.84 -22.92
C GLN A 561 -0.13 -9.50 -23.35
N ASP A 562 -0.08 -8.51 -22.48
CA ASP A 562 -0.61 -7.17 -22.69
C ASP A 562 0.51 -6.22 -23.13
N ASP A 563 0.34 -5.63 -24.31
CA ASP A 563 1.29 -4.68 -24.91
C ASP A 563 1.57 -3.47 -24.02
N ASP A 564 0.61 -3.03 -23.22
CA ASP A 564 0.78 -1.88 -22.33
C ASP A 564 1.68 -2.22 -21.14
N THR A 565 1.59 -3.43 -20.59
CA THR A 565 2.48 -3.91 -19.52
C THR A 565 3.91 -4.08 -20.03
N VAL A 566 4.10 -4.67 -21.21
CA VAL A 566 5.42 -4.82 -21.84
C VAL A 566 6.04 -3.44 -22.10
N ARG A 567 5.26 -2.49 -22.59
CA ARG A 567 5.71 -1.11 -22.81
C ARG A 567 6.12 -0.43 -21.51
N ALA A 568 5.33 -0.55 -20.45
CA ALA A 568 5.65 0.02 -19.13
C ALA A 568 6.97 -0.56 -18.58
N LEU A 569 7.19 -1.87 -18.70
CA LEU A 569 8.46 -2.49 -18.32
C LEU A 569 9.62 -1.99 -19.16
N THR A 570 9.43 -1.83 -20.47
CA THR A 570 10.43 -1.28 -21.39
C THR A 570 10.81 0.15 -21.00
N ASP A 571 9.82 0.98 -20.67
CA ASP A 571 10.06 2.35 -20.21
C ASP A 571 10.84 2.39 -18.89
N ILE A 572 10.57 1.46 -17.98
CA ILE A 572 11.20 1.38 -16.65
C ILE A 572 12.61 0.78 -16.69
N MET A 573 12.83 -0.26 -17.49
CA MET A 573 14.05 -1.09 -17.42
C MET A 573 14.93 -0.97 -18.66
N GLY A 574 14.36 -0.66 -19.84
CA GLY A 574 14.99 -0.72 -21.14
C GLY A 574 14.45 -1.87 -22.02
N ASP A 575 14.68 -1.77 -23.31
CA ASP A 575 14.16 -2.71 -24.31
C ASP A 575 15.06 -3.98 -24.40
N PRO A 576 14.54 -5.17 -24.11
CA PRO A 576 15.33 -6.40 -24.16
C PRO A 576 15.79 -6.79 -25.57
N THR A 577 15.22 -6.21 -26.63
CA THR A 577 15.61 -6.49 -28.02
C THR A 577 16.74 -5.60 -28.52
N THR A 578 16.79 -4.35 -28.07
CA THR A 578 17.75 -3.34 -28.53
C THR A 578 18.82 -3.00 -27.49
N GLN A 579 18.57 -3.29 -26.20
CA GLN A 579 19.46 -2.96 -25.07
C GLN A 579 19.91 -4.22 -24.29
N GLN A 580 19.96 -5.38 -24.93
CA GLN A 580 20.27 -6.65 -24.29
C GLN A 580 21.59 -6.67 -23.52
N GLU A 581 22.68 -6.15 -24.11
CA GLU A 581 23.98 -6.09 -23.46
C GLU A 581 23.96 -5.22 -22.20
N GLN A 582 23.23 -4.11 -22.25
CA GLN A 582 23.02 -3.24 -21.09
C GLN A 582 22.28 -3.98 -19.98
N LEU A 583 21.16 -4.64 -20.29
CA LEU A 583 20.37 -5.42 -19.33
C LEU A 583 21.23 -6.51 -18.68
N PHE A 584 22.04 -7.23 -19.44
CA PHE A 584 22.96 -8.24 -18.89
C PHE A 584 24.04 -7.63 -18.00
N SER A 585 24.61 -6.48 -18.40
CA SER A 585 25.66 -5.82 -17.62
C SER A 585 25.18 -5.31 -16.25
N TYR A 586 23.87 -5.01 -16.09
CA TYR A 586 23.26 -4.61 -14.83
C TYR A 586 22.52 -5.74 -14.11
N SER A 587 22.51 -6.97 -14.63
CA SER A 587 21.88 -8.11 -13.99
C SER A 587 22.84 -8.83 -13.03
N PRO A 588 22.51 -8.95 -11.73
CA PRO A 588 23.32 -9.68 -10.76
C PRO A 588 23.70 -11.10 -11.20
N LEU A 589 22.78 -11.80 -11.88
CA LEU A 589 23.01 -13.15 -12.39
C LEU A 589 24.22 -13.26 -13.32
N TYR A 590 24.46 -12.28 -14.16
CA TYR A 590 25.61 -12.33 -15.09
C TYR A 590 26.89 -11.73 -14.49
N GLN A 591 26.78 -11.09 -13.33
CA GLN A 591 27.90 -10.46 -12.60
C GLN A 591 28.26 -11.20 -11.30
N TYR A 592 27.59 -12.32 -10.99
CA TYR A 592 27.67 -12.99 -9.69
C TYR A 592 29.10 -13.33 -9.23
N LYS A 593 30.03 -13.57 -10.16
CA LYS A 593 31.47 -13.82 -9.85
C LYS A 593 32.17 -12.63 -9.18
N LYS A 594 31.59 -11.44 -9.26
CA LYS A 594 32.09 -10.24 -8.58
C LYS A 594 31.55 -10.14 -7.12
N ILE A 595 30.63 -10.98 -6.72
CA ILE A 595 30.12 -10.99 -5.35
C ILE A 595 31.22 -11.58 -4.46
N THR A 596 31.83 -10.73 -3.64
CA THR A 596 32.89 -11.09 -2.66
C THR A 596 32.40 -10.97 -1.22
N LYS A 597 31.21 -10.43 -1.02
CA LYS A 597 30.61 -10.24 0.30
C LYS A 597 29.56 -11.33 0.58
N PRO A 598 29.34 -11.68 1.86
CA PRO A 598 28.27 -12.60 2.22
C PRO A 598 26.92 -12.11 1.72
N VAL A 599 26.14 -13.01 1.12
CA VAL A 599 24.77 -12.69 0.67
C VAL A 599 23.77 -13.71 1.20
N PHE A 600 22.56 -13.21 1.51
CA PHE A 600 21.39 -14.02 1.88
C PHE A 600 20.33 -13.86 0.78
N ILE A 601 19.95 -14.96 0.13
CA ILE A 601 18.95 -14.98 -0.95
C ILE A 601 17.73 -15.72 -0.42
N ALA A 602 16.58 -15.05 -0.42
CA ALA A 602 15.31 -15.64 -0.02
C ALA A 602 14.21 -15.38 -1.07
N HIS A 603 13.31 -16.36 -1.26
CA HIS A 603 12.21 -16.22 -2.23
C HIS A 603 11.01 -17.08 -1.83
N GLY A 604 9.80 -16.62 -2.20
CA GLY A 604 8.56 -17.38 -2.04
C GLY A 604 8.23 -18.24 -3.26
N THR A 605 7.69 -19.45 -3.05
CA THR A 605 7.36 -20.38 -4.16
C THR A 605 6.20 -19.90 -5.02
N ASP A 606 5.29 -19.07 -4.46
CA ASP A 606 4.07 -18.60 -5.12
C ASP A 606 4.17 -17.15 -5.59
N ASP A 607 5.41 -16.68 -5.79
CA ASP A 607 5.64 -15.33 -6.29
C ASP A 607 5.20 -15.20 -7.75
N THR A 608 4.14 -14.43 -7.94
CA THR A 608 3.57 -14.14 -9.27
C THR A 608 4.03 -12.80 -9.84
N VAL A 609 4.88 -12.05 -9.14
CA VAL A 609 5.44 -10.76 -9.61
C VAL A 609 6.87 -10.94 -10.11
N VAL A 610 7.74 -11.52 -9.29
CA VAL A 610 9.11 -11.91 -9.67
C VAL A 610 9.19 -13.43 -9.55
N ASP A 611 9.30 -14.12 -10.68
CA ASP A 611 9.35 -15.57 -10.69
C ASP A 611 10.52 -16.09 -9.85
N ILE A 612 10.31 -17.15 -9.08
CA ILE A 612 11.34 -17.78 -8.24
C ILE A 612 12.57 -18.25 -9.05
N GLU A 613 12.40 -18.41 -10.36
CA GLU A 613 13.49 -18.72 -11.29
C GLU A 613 14.64 -17.71 -11.19
N HIS A 614 14.36 -16.43 -10.90
CA HIS A 614 15.39 -15.42 -10.63
C HIS A 614 16.33 -15.86 -9.49
N ALA A 615 15.76 -16.31 -8.39
CA ALA A 615 16.54 -16.74 -7.23
C ALA A 615 17.24 -18.08 -7.47
N TYR A 616 16.57 -19.05 -8.10
CA TYR A 616 17.17 -20.36 -8.42
C TYR A 616 18.37 -20.23 -9.34
N ARG A 617 18.28 -19.45 -10.41
CA ARG A 617 19.41 -19.26 -11.34
C ARG A 617 20.62 -18.69 -10.63
N LEU A 618 20.45 -17.66 -9.82
CA LEU A 618 21.56 -17.07 -9.08
C LEU A 618 22.11 -18.06 -8.04
N HIS A 619 21.25 -18.72 -7.27
CA HIS A 619 21.64 -19.74 -6.30
C HIS A 619 22.52 -20.84 -6.94
N PHE A 620 22.06 -21.43 -8.04
CA PHE A 620 22.81 -22.50 -8.70
C PHE A 620 24.12 -22.01 -9.32
N ALA A 621 24.14 -20.82 -9.94
CA ALA A 621 25.36 -20.23 -10.49
C ALA A 621 26.43 -19.98 -9.43
N MET A 622 26.03 -19.45 -8.26
CA MET A 622 26.95 -19.23 -7.13
C MET A 622 27.41 -20.56 -6.52
N LYS A 623 26.50 -21.50 -6.32
CA LYS A 623 26.81 -22.84 -5.75
C LYS A 623 27.79 -23.61 -6.63
N ASP A 624 27.55 -23.66 -7.95
CA ASP A 624 28.43 -24.37 -8.89
C ASP A 624 29.81 -23.72 -8.98
N SER A 625 29.91 -22.44 -8.71
CA SER A 625 31.18 -21.70 -8.66
C SER A 625 31.84 -21.68 -7.29
N GLY A 626 31.26 -22.36 -6.28
CA GLY A 626 31.81 -22.40 -4.92
C GLY A 626 31.72 -21.09 -4.15
N ILE A 627 30.82 -20.18 -4.56
CA ILE A 627 30.56 -18.92 -3.83
C ILE A 627 29.57 -19.18 -2.72
N GLU A 628 30.04 -19.06 -1.48
CA GLU A 628 29.19 -19.28 -0.29
C GLU A 628 28.12 -18.20 -0.18
N HIS A 629 26.89 -18.63 0.08
CA HIS A 629 25.74 -17.75 0.34
C HIS A 629 24.70 -18.48 1.18
N GLU A 630 23.91 -17.73 1.94
CA GLU A 630 22.75 -18.26 2.63
C GLU A 630 21.54 -18.29 1.69
N TRP A 631 20.76 -19.36 1.77
CA TRP A 631 19.64 -19.64 0.88
C TRP A 631 18.40 -20.06 1.63
N MET A 632 17.24 -19.43 1.30
CA MET A 632 15.96 -19.73 1.93
C MET A 632 14.83 -19.72 0.90
N VAL A 633 14.05 -20.79 0.84
CA VAL A 633 12.79 -20.86 0.10
C VAL A 633 11.65 -20.94 1.09
N LEU A 634 10.63 -20.12 0.84
CA LEU A 634 9.42 -20.06 1.65
C LEU A 634 8.25 -20.63 0.86
N ASP A 635 7.77 -21.80 1.27
CA ASP A 635 6.64 -22.46 0.61
C ASP A 635 5.34 -21.67 0.84
N ASP A 636 4.49 -21.60 -0.21
CA ASP A 636 3.20 -20.91 -0.21
C ASP A 636 3.31 -19.40 0.11
N VAL A 637 4.47 -18.78 -0.15
CA VAL A 637 4.70 -17.34 -0.02
C VAL A 637 4.77 -16.71 -1.40
N GLY A 638 4.01 -15.63 -1.61
CA GLY A 638 4.01 -14.82 -2.83
C GLY A 638 5.09 -13.74 -2.82
N HIS A 639 4.85 -12.63 -3.55
CA HIS A 639 5.76 -11.49 -3.64
C HIS A 639 5.88 -10.67 -2.34
N GLY A 640 5.25 -11.11 -1.26
CA GLY A 640 5.28 -10.50 0.07
C GLY A 640 4.62 -11.42 1.09
N PHE A 641 4.68 -11.03 2.35
CA PHE A 641 4.19 -11.85 3.46
C PHE A 641 2.70 -11.59 3.72
N HIS A 642 1.83 -12.52 3.34
CA HIS A 642 0.41 -12.46 3.70
C HIS A 642 0.15 -12.90 5.14
N TYR A 643 1.02 -13.75 5.67
CA TYR A 643 0.93 -14.26 7.04
C TYR A 643 2.08 -13.72 7.89
N THR A 644 1.74 -13.25 9.08
CA THR A 644 2.73 -12.72 10.03
C THR A 644 3.76 -13.77 10.45
N ALA A 645 3.38 -15.05 10.45
CA ALA A 645 4.27 -16.15 10.74
C ALA A 645 5.41 -16.25 9.71
N ASN A 646 5.11 -16.11 8.41
CA ASN A 646 6.12 -16.17 7.35
C ASN A 646 7.07 -14.96 7.43
N ALA A 647 6.55 -13.78 7.73
CA ALA A 647 7.36 -12.61 7.98
C ALA A 647 8.30 -12.84 9.18
N ALA A 648 7.78 -13.36 10.30
CA ALA A 648 8.57 -13.64 11.48
C ALA A 648 9.68 -14.66 11.23
N VAL A 649 9.40 -15.71 10.47
CA VAL A 649 10.39 -16.72 10.06
C VAL A 649 11.49 -16.11 9.20
N TYR A 650 11.11 -15.30 8.21
CA TYR A 650 12.08 -14.62 7.35
C TYR A 650 12.95 -13.62 8.13
N TYR A 651 12.33 -12.73 8.92
CA TYR A 651 13.09 -11.72 9.68
C TYR A 651 13.95 -12.33 10.77
N HIS A 652 13.53 -13.45 11.37
CA HIS A 652 14.39 -14.20 12.29
C HIS A 652 15.65 -14.72 11.61
N ALA A 653 15.52 -15.31 10.41
CA ALA A 653 16.67 -15.77 9.63
C ALA A 653 17.56 -14.58 9.19
N LEU A 654 16.93 -13.49 8.73
CA LEU A 654 17.62 -12.26 8.34
C LEU A 654 18.42 -11.66 9.50
N ILE A 655 17.82 -11.54 10.69
CA ILE A 655 18.50 -10.99 11.88
C ILE A 655 19.69 -11.88 12.27
N LYS A 656 19.56 -13.20 12.23
CA LYS A 656 20.68 -14.11 12.46
C LYS A 656 21.82 -13.91 11.45
N PHE A 657 21.47 -13.73 10.18
CA PHE A 657 22.45 -13.41 9.14
C PHE A 657 23.15 -12.07 9.43
N LEU A 658 22.39 -11.03 9.77
CA LEU A 658 22.95 -9.71 10.11
C LEU A 658 23.83 -9.76 11.37
N ASP A 659 23.38 -10.46 12.43
CA ASP A 659 24.16 -10.62 13.67
C ASP A 659 25.52 -11.29 13.41
N LYS A 660 25.54 -12.32 12.55
CA LYS A 660 26.76 -13.02 12.17
C LYS A 660 27.79 -12.10 11.47
N HIS A 661 27.35 -11.17 10.64
CA HIS A 661 28.25 -10.35 9.83
C HIS A 661 28.49 -8.94 10.40
N LEU A 662 27.58 -8.41 11.22
CA LEU A 662 27.68 -7.05 11.75
C LEU A 662 28.02 -6.98 13.23
N LYS A 663 27.59 -7.99 14.06
CA LYS A 663 27.79 -7.93 15.52
C LYS A 663 28.88 -8.84 16.07
N GLN A 664 29.20 -9.92 15.36
CA GLN A 664 30.30 -10.78 15.80
C GLN A 664 31.64 -10.05 15.60
N SER A 665 32.36 -9.78 16.71
CA SER A 665 33.75 -9.39 16.66
C SER A 665 34.54 -10.53 16.00
N ALA A 666 35.44 -10.22 15.05
CA ALA A 666 36.37 -11.19 14.53
C ALA A 666 37.10 -11.87 15.72
N VAL A 667 36.77 -13.10 15.98
CA VAL A 667 37.60 -13.93 16.86
C VAL A 667 38.96 -14.02 16.17
N VAL A 668 39.91 -13.22 16.64
CA VAL A 668 41.31 -13.33 16.24
C VAL A 668 41.68 -14.75 16.56
N ALA A 669 41.78 -15.59 15.51
CA ALA A 669 42.37 -16.92 15.63
C ALA A 669 43.83 -16.73 16.02
N ASN A 670 44.10 -16.64 17.29
CA ASN A 670 45.46 -16.85 17.82
C ASN A 670 45.79 -18.34 17.62
N THR A 671 46.31 -18.63 16.43
CA THR A 671 47.10 -19.84 16.23
C THR A 671 48.52 -19.51 16.66
N ASN A 672 48.83 -19.90 17.91
CA ASN A 672 50.20 -20.12 18.31
C ASN A 672 50.70 -21.45 17.73
#